data_99e0f1b2c229fc1f6a279af3a90f57c4
#
_entry.id   99e0f1b2c229fc1f6a279af3a90f57c4
#
_cell.length_a   1.000
_cell.length_b   1.000
_cell.length_c   1.000
_cell.angle_alpha   90.00
_cell.angle_beta   90.00
_cell.angle_gamma   90.00
#
_symmetry.space_group_name_H-M   'P 1'
#
loop_
_entity.id
_entity.type
_entity.pdbx_description
1 polymer ?
#
loop_
_entity_poly.entity_id
_entity_poly.type
_entity_poly.pdbx_seq_one_letter_code
_entity_poly.pdbx_strand_id
1 'polypeptide(L)'
;MKRFIIISLLVAAATPLFACLGIETHNRYLFRVYEMAEFRDRVDRITCNNWKAYLGIDSTEYFWFRAEDVIEAARTKGDELMVSYVNHLNTYLDCASDVSAESWDYPSKEDLQERSKKLLVVRQYALGKVKSRLRSQHALLYMRCNMLLGRHAENVQFWEQTASKFIDTVYRDMMQNIYAGALAKTGRVDQGAEIFAQQGDYQSLMTIYYKRRSFDAIRQVYERDPNHAALPFLLQDFVNNAQEAYDREHDRDWPGKLFIRDIEREEAMKMAAFAYQVVCDGKSEVPTMWAAASAWLNYMFGDKNTALNYINTACTAQGTDMMKDCSRALQIYIRSAVEPVTPTLDNALATDLQWLTDKIQQETPEEKPYYECNYFYLSARDRIVHQVLADKYQAQGRTSTVLALYSLAGSYNYENALDTMAVERLLEYYAYVKSRSTNNKLDDYLKSKLEAKDDEFNNLIGTKYLRLAQWEEGIKWLDKVPLQFYNERGYAVYANFRTPDVEPWIKRQWLDEDHEVPFDQIRLPANPRKVVAQEIMQLEKGLNLLKGNARLQRCYDLAVRYAQIHITGDCWFVLHDGKSTWYEPDHQEPNEVDFASKAVQMLRQVASSTDFKLKERALFALSYIYLNPDCWYDSRWDSSISDYKWIAVPDRQQYRNFEALLLHERSNPTQTSLYVSRCDEYRQFKKHYHK
;
A
#
# COMPACT_ATOMS: atom_id res chain seq x y z
N MET A 1 6.49 35.44 -5.04
CA MET A 1 7.64 34.60 -5.41
C MET A 1 8.15 33.72 -4.26
N LYS A 2 8.42 34.22 -3.03
CA LYS A 2 8.94 33.41 -1.90
C LYS A 2 8.06 32.22 -1.47
N ARG A 3 6.74 32.25 -1.65
CA ARG A 3 5.83 31.12 -1.30
C ARG A 3 5.76 30.01 -2.37
N PHE A 4 6.14 30.29 -3.60
CA PHE A 4 6.11 29.33 -4.70
C PHE A 4 7.26 28.32 -4.65
N ILE A 5 8.43 28.73 -4.16
CA ILE A 5 9.63 27.87 -4.07
C ILE A 5 9.47 26.87 -2.89
N ILE A 6 8.84 27.31 -1.79
CA ILE A 6 8.58 26.42 -0.64
C ILE A 6 7.59 25.28 -0.98
N ILE A 7 6.61 25.56 -1.85
CA ILE A 7 5.62 24.53 -2.26
C ILE A 7 6.27 23.51 -3.20
N SER A 8 7.14 23.93 -4.10
CA SER A 8 7.87 23.00 -5.00
C SER A 8 8.87 22.11 -4.24
N LEU A 9 9.53 22.63 -3.19
CA LEU A 9 10.42 21.86 -2.33
C LEU A 9 9.66 20.89 -1.40
N LEU A 10 8.48 21.27 -0.93
CA LEU A 10 7.62 20.38 -0.13
C LEU A 10 7.03 19.24 -0.99
N VAL A 11 6.73 19.47 -2.24
CA VAL A 11 6.27 18.42 -3.16
C VAL A 11 7.41 17.45 -3.51
N ALA A 12 8.64 17.95 -3.72
CA ALA A 12 9.81 17.10 -3.98
C ALA A 12 10.27 16.30 -2.74
N ALA A 13 10.06 16.83 -1.53
CA ALA A 13 10.38 16.12 -0.28
C ALA A 13 9.31 15.11 0.17
N ALA A 14 8.07 15.26 -0.30
CA ALA A 14 6.98 14.34 0.03
C ALA A 14 6.94 13.08 -0.87
N THR A 15 7.52 13.13 -2.06
CA THR A 15 7.54 12.01 -3.01
C THR A 15 8.25 10.74 -2.50
N PRO A 16 9.34 10.79 -1.69
CA PRO A 16 9.96 9.56 -1.17
C PRO A 16 9.16 8.88 -0.04
N LEU A 17 8.33 9.63 0.69
CA LEU A 17 7.51 9.08 1.78
C LEU A 17 6.33 8.22 1.25
N PHE A 18 5.89 8.47 0.03
CA PHE A 18 4.81 7.70 -0.61
C PHE A 18 5.32 6.46 -1.37
N ALA A 19 6.61 6.37 -1.67
CA ALA A 19 7.20 5.21 -2.35
C ALA A 19 7.18 3.93 -1.50
N CYS A 20 7.04 4.05 -0.17
CA CYS A 20 6.88 2.90 0.73
C CYS A 20 5.42 2.46 0.93
N LEU A 21 4.43 3.25 0.51
CA LEU A 21 3.01 2.96 0.68
C LEU A 21 2.33 2.36 -0.56
N GLY A 22 3.04 2.14 -1.65
CA GLY A 22 2.66 1.27 -2.77
C GLY A 22 1.28 1.48 -3.44
N ILE A 23 0.58 2.59 -3.15
CA ILE A 23 -0.69 2.91 -3.79
C ILE A 23 -0.54 4.26 -4.47
N GLU A 24 -0.42 4.24 -5.79
CA GLU A 24 -0.54 5.47 -6.57
C GLU A 24 -1.89 6.12 -6.28
N THR A 25 -1.84 7.37 -5.81
CA THR A 25 -3.02 8.14 -5.38
C THR A 25 -4.10 8.27 -6.47
N HIS A 26 -3.72 8.11 -7.73
CA HIS A 26 -4.60 8.21 -8.88
C HIS A 26 -5.58 7.03 -9.03
N ASN A 27 -5.24 5.86 -8.52
CA ASN A 27 -6.06 4.64 -8.65
C ASN A 27 -7.20 4.55 -7.61
N ARG A 28 -7.30 5.51 -6.68
CA ARG A 28 -8.34 5.52 -5.64
C ARG A 28 -9.69 6.03 -6.12
N TYR A 29 -9.73 6.75 -7.24
CA TYR A 29 -10.94 7.43 -7.69
C TYR A 29 -11.71 6.61 -8.71
N LEU A 30 -13.06 6.66 -8.59
CA LEU A 30 -13.95 5.99 -9.53
C LEU A 30 -14.23 6.81 -10.78
N PHE A 31 -13.93 8.10 -10.78
CA PHE A 31 -14.15 8.96 -11.93
C PHE A 31 -12.86 9.09 -12.76
N ARG A 32 -12.83 8.41 -13.92
CA ARG A 32 -11.69 8.39 -14.84
C ARG A 32 -12.15 8.64 -16.27
N VAL A 33 -12.01 9.87 -16.72
CA VAL A 33 -12.43 10.31 -18.06
C VAL A 33 -11.29 10.94 -18.88
N TYR A 34 -10.15 11.17 -18.23
CA TYR A 34 -8.92 11.68 -18.81
C TYR A 34 -7.79 10.69 -18.59
N GLU A 35 -7.10 10.31 -19.67
CA GLU A 35 -5.89 9.51 -19.56
C GLU A 35 -4.76 10.40 -19.05
N MET A 36 -4.29 10.12 -17.87
CA MET A 36 -3.02 10.67 -17.39
C MET A 36 -1.88 9.89 -18.07
N ALA A 37 -1.91 9.82 -19.42
CA ALA A 37 -0.81 9.26 -20.16
C ALA A 37 0.42 10.03 -19.73
N GLU A 38 1.32 9.35 -19.12
CA GLU A 38 2.55 9.88 -18.58
C GLU A 38 3.43 10.28 -19.75
N PHE A 39 3.17 11.47 -20.29
CA PHE A 39 3.92 12.04 -21.39
C PHE A 39 5.41 11.89 -21.13
N ARG A 40 5.82 12.16 -19.89
CA ARG A 40 7.18 12.07 -19.44
C ARG A 40 7.71 10.63 -19.53
N ASP A 41 7.00 9.66 -19.01
CA ASP A 41 7.45 8.26 -18.98
C ASP A 41 7.51 7.67 -20.40
N ARG A 42 6.55 8.05 -21.26
CA ARG A 42 6.59 7.68 -22.68
C ARG A 42 7.82 8.25 -23.39
N VAL A 43 8.12 9.51 -23.15
CA VAL A 43 9.28 10.18 -23.75
C VAL A 43 10.59 9.61 -23.19
N ASP A 44 10.68 9.41 -21.89
CA ASP A 44 11.86 8.87 -21.23
C ASP A 44 12.15 7.44 -21.69
N ARG A 45 11.12 6.59 -21.79
CA ARG A 45 11.25 5.22 -22.33
C ARG A 45 11.76 5.20 -23.78
N ILE A 46 11.18 6.00 -24.67
CA ILE A 46 11.62 6.04 -26.07
C ILE A 46 13.05 6.60 -26.17
N THR A 47 13.36 7.63 -25.38
CA THR A 47 14.69 8.24 -25.37
C THR A 47 15.74 7.27 -24.82
N CYS A 48 15.42 6.55 -23.76
CA CYS A 48 16.25 5.49 -23.19
C CYS A 48 16.54 4.39 -24.25
N ASN A 49 15.51 3.92 -24.95
CA ASN A 49 15.68 2.92 -26.01
C ASN A 49 16.54 3.44 -27.18
N ASN A 50 16.43 4.73 -27.53
CA ASN A 50 17.30 5.34 -28.53
C ASN A 50 18.76 5.33 -28.09
N TRP A 51 19.05 5.61 -26.81
CA TRP A 51 20.41 5.52 -26.25
C TRP A 51 20.93 4.10 -26.22
N LYS A 52 20.12 3.13 -25.78
CA LYS A 52 20.48 1.71 -25.82
C LYS A 52 20.84 1.26 -27.24
N ALA A 53 20.00 1.59 -28.21
CA ALA A 53 20.26 1.27 -29.61
C ALA A 53 21.57 1.90 -30.13
N TYR A 54 21.86 3.15 -29.75
CA TYR A 54 23.12 3.80 -30.11
C TYR A 54 24.33 3.11 -29.49
N LEU A 55 24.22 2.67 -28.22
CA LEU A 55 25.27 1.99 -27.49
C LEU A 55 25.42 0.50 -27.85
N GLY A 56 24.42 -0.09 -28.48
CA GLY A 56 24.37 -1.54 -28.77
C GLY A 56 23.99 -2.38 -27.54
N ILE A 57 23.26 -1.79 -26.58
CA ILE A 57 22.73 -2.44 -25.38
C ILE A 57 21.38 -3.09 -25.72
N ASP A 58 21.13 -4.29 -25.19
CA ASP A 58 19.83 -4.95 -25.37
C ASP A 58 18.69 -4.14 -24.75
N SER A 59 17.52 -4.13 -25.41
CA SER A 59 16.35 -3.36 -24.97
C SER A 59 15.83 -3.78 -23.61
N THR A 60 16.05 -5.02 -23.19
CA THR A 60 15.62 -5.58 -21.89
C THR A 60 16.57 -5.25 -20.75
N GLU A 61 17.81 -4.87 -21.04
CA GLU A 61 18.78 -4.53 -19.99
C GLU A 61 18.42 -3.22 -19.30
N TYR A 62 18.72 -3.13 -18.00
CA TYR A 62 18.60 -1.87 -17.27
C TYR A 62 19.65 -0.87 -17.77
N PHE A 63 19.24 0.36 -18.03
CA PHE A 63 20.10 1.41 -18.55
C PHE A 63 19.91 2.71 -17.79
N TRP A 64 21.01 3.30 -17.37
CA TRP A 64 21.08 4.64 -16.84
C TRP A 64 21.99 5.48 -17.73
N PHE A 65 21.47 6.63 -18.23
CA PHE A 65 22.24 7.50 -19.10
C PHE A 65 23.48 8.08 -18.37
N ARG A 66 24.65 7.83 -18.92
CA ARG A 66 25.91 8.43 -18.52
C ARG A 66 26.58 9.04 -19.74
N ALA A 67 26.91 10.34 -19.66
CA ALA A 67 27.50 11.06 -20.79
C ALA A 67 28.82 10.44 -21.23
N GLU A 68 29.64 9.98 -20.30
CA GLU A 68 30.95 9.37 -20.55
C GLU A 68 30.84 8.12 -21.42
N ASP A 69 29.89 7.23 -21.13
CA ASP A 69 29.68 5.97 -21.86
C ASP A 69 29.30 6.24 -23.33
N VAL A 70 28.44 7.25 -23.54
CA VAL A 70 28.02 7.67 -24.89
C VAL A 70 29.17 8.32 -25.64
N ILE A 71 29.98 9.16 -24.97
CA ILE A 71 31.17 9.83 -25.58
C ILE A 71 32.20 8.79 -25.99
N GLU A 72 32.47 7.80 -25.13
CA GLU A 72 33.43 6.72 -25.46
C GLU A 72 32.97 5.90 -26.65
N ALA A 73 31.71 5.49 -26.66
CA ALA A 73 31.11 4.79 -27.80
C ALA A 73 31.14 5.62 -29.09
N ALA A 74 30.86 6.90 -28.99
CA ALA A 74 30.91 7.83 -30.12
C ALA A 74 32.32 8.00 -30.69
N ARG A 75 33.34 8.11 -29.82
CA ARG A 75 34.75 8.13 -30.24
C ARG A 75 35.17 6.86 -30.95
N THR A 76 34.79 5.70 -30.39
CA THR A 76 35.07 4.41 -31.02
C THR A 76 34.44 4.30 -32.40
N LYS A 77 33.26 4.92 -32.61
CA LYS A 77 32.57 4.95 -33.92
C LYS A 77 33.07 6.08 -34.83
N GLY A 78 34.01 6.93 -34.41
CA GLY A 78 34.44 8.10 -35.15
C GLY A 78 33.36 9.19 -35.30
N ASP A 79 32.38 9.24 -34.41
CA ASP A 79 31.22 10.14 -34.47
C ASP A 79 31.44 11.42 -33.67
N GLU A 80 32.33 12.30 -34.21
CA GLU A 80 32.67 13.59 -33.60
C GLU A 80 31.47 14.53 -33.38
N LEU A 81 30.42 14.38 -34.23
CA LEU A 81 29.20 15.16 -34.04
C LEU A 81 28.45 14.76 -32.78
N MET A 82 28.38 13.46 -32.52
CA MET A 82 27.75 12.91 -31.29
C MET A 82 28.56 13.27 -30.06
N VAL A 83 29.92 13.16 -30.12
CA VAL A 83 30.79 13.60 -29.01
C VAL A 83 30.53 15.07 -28.66
N SER A 84 30.51 15.94 -29.68
CA SER A 84 30.25 17.36 -29.46
C SER A 84 28.85 17.65 -28.91
N TYR A 85 27.82 16.92 -29.43
CA TYR A 85 26.45 17.03 -28.94
C TYR A 85 26.32 16.66 -27.49
N VAL A 86 26.85 15.49 -27.09
CA VAL A 86 26.73 14.96 -25.72
C VAL A 86 27.47 15.86 -24.72
N ASN A 87 28.63 16.40 -25.07
CA ASN A 87 29.33 17.38 -24.23
C ASN A 87 28.48 18.63 -23.95
N HIS A 88 27.80 19.17 -24.97
CA HIS A 88 26.91 20.33 -24.79
C HIS A 88 25.61 19.94 -24.08
N LEU A 89 25.08 18.72 -24.31
CA LEU A 89 23.94 18.21 -23.57
C LEU A 89 24.27 18.06 -22.07
N ASN A 90 25.45 17.54 -21.75
CA ASN A 90 25.89 17.41 -20.35
C ASN A 90 25.99 18.80 -19.68
N THR A 91 26.62 19.80 -20.37
CA THR A 91 26.66 21.18 -19.87
C THR A 91 25.24 21.73 -19.63
N TYR A 92 24.28 21.42 -20.51
CA TYR A 92 22.88 21.80 -20.30
C TYR A 92 22.28 21.09 -19.07
N LEU A 93 22.50 19.79 -18.92
CA LEU A 93 21.98 19.00 -17.79
C LEU A 93 22.53 19.53 -16.46
N ASP A 94 23.83 19.84 -16.39
CA ASP A 94 24.44 20.47 -15.21
C ASP A 94 23.80 21.84 -14.88
N CYS A 95 23.48 22.62 -15.91
CA CYS A 95 22.75 23.86 -15.71
C CYS A 95 21.27 23.70 -15.39
N ALA A 96 20.64 22.57 -15.77
CA ALA A 96 19.24 22.26 -15.54
C ALA A 96 19.02 21.63 -14.20
N SER A 97 20.03 20.93 -13.64
CA SER A 97 19.99 20.42 -12.27
C SER A 97 19.80 21.60 -11.30
N ASP A 98 19.07 21.37 -10.23
CA ASP A 98 18.80 22.44 -9.27
C ASP A 98 20.11 22.89 -8.62
N VAL A 99 20.50 24.14 -8.84
CA VAL A 99 21.73 24.72 -8.28
C VAL A 99 21.70 24.74 -6.75
N SER A 100 20.50 24.56 -6.15
CA SER A 100 20.29 24.48 -4.70
C SER A 100 20.28 23.04 -4.17
N ALA A 101 20.39 22.02 -5.01
CA ALA A 101 20.21 20.61 -4.59
C ALA A 101 21.24 20.14 -3.56
N GLU A 102 22.42 20.73 -3.53
CA GLU A 102 23.51 20.38 -2.61
C GLU A 102 23.68 21.38 -1.44
N SER A 103 22.93 22.50 -1.42
CA SER A 103 23.04 23.51 -0.38
C SER A 103 21.66 24.02 0.02
N TRP A 104 21.48 24.31 1.30
CA TRP A 104 20.29 24.97 1.84
C TRP A 104 20.23 26.47 1.47
N ASP A 105 21.26 26.99 0.82
CA ASP A 105 21.36 28.38 0.42
C ASP A 105 20.81 28.59 -0.99
N TYR A 106 20.20 29.76 -1.22
CA TYR A 106 19.78 30.18 -2.55
C TYR A 106 21.00 30.45 -3.41
N PRO A 107 20.96 30.10 -4.72
CA PRO A 107 22.08 30.41 -5.62
C PRO A 107 22.37 31.91 -5.65
N SER A 108 23.65 32.27 -5.65
CA SER A 108 24.08 33.64 -5.73
C SER A 108 23.74 34.27 -7.09
N LYS A 109 23.82 35.58 -7.17
CA LYS A 109 23.65 36.30 -8.48
C LYS A 109 24.75 35.91 -9.46
N GLU A 110 25.93 35.68 -8.96
CA GLU A 110 27.11 35.25 -9.69
C GLU A 110 26.89 33.86 -10.31
N ASP A 111 26.38 32.89 -9.53
CA ASP A 111 26.06 31.55 -10.00
C ASP A 111 25.00 31.57 -11.10
N LEU A 112 23.95 32.39 -10.93
CA LEU A 112 22.90 32.54 -11.93
C LEU A 112 23.42 33.22 -13.23
N GLN A 113 24.38 34.14 -13.11
CA GLN A 113 25.02 34.76 -14.27
C GLN A 113 25.92 33.78 -15.01
N GLU A 114 26.71 32.98 -14.28
CA GLU A 114 27.58 31.97 -14.88
C GLU A 114 26.78 30.89 -15.58
N ARG A 115 25.74 30.39 -14.92
CA ARG A 115 24.76 29.47 -15.52
C ARG A 115 24.18 30.01 -16.82
N SER A 116 23.77 31.28 -16.80
CA SER A 116 23.23 31.93 -18.00
C SER A 116 24.27 32.04 -19.13
N LYS A 117 25.55 32.32 -18.83
CA LYS A 117 26.62 32.30 -19.82
C LYS A 117 26.82 30.92 -20.43
N LYS A 118 26.91 29.88 -19.62
CA LYS A 118 27.03 28.48 -20.09
C LYS A 118 25.84 28.10 -21.00
N LEU A 119 24.62 28.42 -20.60
CA LEU A 119 23.42 28.17 -21.40
C LEU A 119 23.42 28.91 -22.74
N LEU A 120 23.94 30.15 -22.79
CA LEU A 120 24.07 30.92 -24.04
C LEU A 120 25.06 30.27 -25.02
N VAL A 121 26.17 29.71 -24.53
CA VAL A 121 27.13 28.96 -25.35
C VAL A 121 26.50 27.73 -25.94
N VAL A 122 25.86 26.92 -25.11
CA VAL A 122 25.15 25.69 -25.54
C VAL A 122 24.05 26.03 -26.56
N ARG A 123 23.28 27.07 -26.29
CA ARG A 123 22.22 27.57 -27.17
C ARG A 123 22.75 27.94 -28.56
N GLN A 124 23.86 28.73 -28.60
CA GLN A 124 24.46 29.16 -29.87
C GLN A 124 25.00 27.98 -30.67
N TYR A 125 25.67 27.06 -30.01
CA TYR A 125 26.12 25.80 -30.61
C TYR A 125 24.94 25.03 -31.20
N ALA A 126 23.90 24.79 -30.41
CA ALA A 126 22.74 24.03 -30.84
C ALA A 126 22.05 24.65 -32.06
N LEU A 127 21.83 25.99 -32.04
CA LEU A 127 21.24 26.69 -33.17
C LEU A 127 22.08 26.56 -34.46
N GLY A 128 23.41 26.61 -34.35
CA GLY A 128 24.34 26.45 -35.48
C GLY A 128 24.31 25.01 -36.09
N LYS A 129 23.76 24.03 -35.38
CA LYS A 129 23.77 22.62 -35.81
C LYS A 129 22.38 22.06 -36.17
N VAL A 130 21.31 22.86 -36.20
CA VAL A 130 19.94 22.41 -36.55
C VAL A 130 19.77 21.89 -37.99
N LYS A 131 20.81 21.99 -38.83
CA LYS A 131 20.84 21.38 -40.17
C LYS A 131 21.70 20.13 -40.25
N SER A 132 22.31 19.71 -39.14
CA SER A 132 23.16 18.51 -39.07
C SER A 132 22.34 17.23 -39.09
N ARG A 133 23.01 16.07 -39.09
CA ARG A 133 22.38 14.74 -38.93
C ARG A 133 21.58 14.63 -37.62
N LEU A 134 22.04 15.32 -36.56
CA LEU A 134 21.37 15.38 -35.25
C LEU A 134 20.46 16.63 -35.12
N ARG A 135 19.80 17.02 -36.19
CA ARG A 135 18.98 18.24 -36.25
C ARG A 135 17.92 18.31 -35.16
N SER A 136 17.20 17.22 -34.90
CA SER A 136 16.11 17.21 -33.93
C SER A 136 16.63 17.32 -32.50
N GLN A 137 17.74 16.64 -32.18
CA GLN A 137 18.43 16.74 -30.92
C GLN A 137 18.97 18.15 -30.66
N HIS A 138 19.60 18.78 -31.66
CA HIS A 138 20.08 20.15 -31.54
C HIS A 138 18.93 21.16 -31.41
N ALA A 139 17.86 20.99 -32.18
CA ALA A 139 16.67 21.83 -32.06
C ALA A 139 16.02 21.75 -30.66
N LEU A 140 15.88 20.53 -30.13
CA LEU A 140 15.40 20.34 -28.79
C LEU A 140 16.29 21.00 -27.73
N LEU A 141 17.63 20.83 -27.85
CA LEU A 141 18.59 21.43 -26.94
C LEU A 141 18.52 22.97 -26.99
N TYR A 142 18.37 23.54 -28.20
CA TYR A 142 18.15 24.97 -28.38
C TYR A 142 16.90 25.48 -27.65
N MET A 143 15.77 24.81 -27.83
CA MET A 143 14.51 25.16 -27.18
C MET A 143 14.57 25.01 -25.65
N ARG A 144 15.24 23.97 -25.15
CA ARG A 144 15.50 23.75 -23.72
C ARG A 144 16.32 24.88 -23.10
N CYS A 145 17.38 25.31 -23.77
CA CYS A 145 18.18 26.46 -23.33
C CYS A 145 17.35 27.75 -23.29
N ASN A 146 16.52 28.01 -24.31
CA ASN A 146 15.63 29.16 -24.32
C ASN A 146 14.64 29.15 -23.15
N MET A 147 14.10 27.97 -22.76
CA MET A 147 13.21 27.88 -21.61
C MET A 147 13.90 28.32 -20.32
N LEU A 148 15.11 27.80 -20.04
CA LEU A 148 15.89 28.16 -18.85
C LEU A 148 16.35 29.64 -18.86
N LEU A 149 16.58 30.24 -20.05
CA LEU A 149 16.94 31.64 -20.22
C LEU A 149 15.73 32.59 -20.23
N GLY A 150 14.49 32.07 -20.12
CA GLY A 150 13.28 32.88 -20.18
C GLY A 150 12.93 33.42 -21.58
N ARG A 151 13.55 32.90 -22.65
CA ARG A 151 13.37 33.33 -24.03
C ARG A 151 12.16 32.66 -24.70
N HIS A 152 11.00 32.81 -24.08
CA HIS A 152 9.78 32.07 -24.48
C HIS A 152 9.29 32.49 -25.88
N ALA A 153 9.32 33.77 -26.21
CA ALA A 153 8.93 34.25 -27.54
C ALA A 153 9.78 33.67 -28.68
N GLU A 154 11.09 33.45 -28.44
CA GLU A 154 11.96 32.80 -29.39
C GLU A 154 11.60 31.33 -29.61
N ASN A 155 11.15 30.61 -28.56
CA ASN A 155 10.68 29.26 -28.71
C ASN A 155 9.37 29.17 -29.50
N VAL A 156 8.45 30.12 -29.30
CA VAL A 156 7.23 30.21 -30.10
C VAL A 156 7.59 30.40 -31.59
N GLN A 157 8.42 31.37 -31.89
CA GLN A 157 8.84 31.64 -33.27
C GLN A 157 9.59 30.46 -33.90
N PHE A 158 10.51 29.84 -33.16
CA PHE A 158 11.29 28.69 -33.64
C PHE A 158 10.43 27.48 -33.94
N TRP A 159 9.45 27.16 -33.09
CA TRP A 159 8.51 26.11 -33.35
C TRP A 159 7.68 26.38 -34.60
N GLU A 160 7.05 27.54 -34.71
CA GLU A 160 6.15 27.87 -35.82
C GLU A 160 6.88 27.90 -37.18
N GLN A 161 8.13 28.35 -37.20
CA GLN A 161 8.91 28.45 -38.43
C GLN A 161 9.71 27.22 -38.80
N THR A 162 10.16 26.42 -37.82
CA THR A 162 11.20 25.42 -38.03
C THR A 162 10.83 24.07 -37.44
N ALA A 163 10.66 23.96 -36.11
CA ALA A 163 10.61 22.67 -35.40
C ALA A 163 9.33 21.87 -35.68
N SER A 164 8.22 22.54 -35.96
CA SER A 164 6.93 21.88 -36.30
C SER A 164 7.01 21.02 -37.57
N LYS A 165 8.02 21.25 -38.41
CA LYS A 165 8.25 20.55 -39.67
C LYS A 165 9.10 19.27 -39.51
N PHE A 166 9.63 18.99 -38.32
CA PHE A 166 10.44 17.82 -38.08
C PHE A 166 9.52 16.55 -37.99
N ILE A 167 10.05 15.44 -38.49
CA ILE A 167 9.31 14.19 -38.60
C ILE A 167 9.66 13.21 -37.47
N ASP A 168 10.71 13.47 -36.71
CA ASP A 168 11.17 12.63 -35.61
C ASP A 168 10.20 12.76 -34.41
N THR A 169 9.29 11.84 -34.27
CA THR A 169 8.10 11.93 -33.41
C THR A 169 8.41 12.28 -31.95
N VAL A 170 9.32 11.55 -31.30
CA VAL A 170 9.65 11.80 -29.88
C VAL A 170 10.24 13.19 -29.65
N TYR A 171 11.18 13.62 -30.49
CA TYR A 171 11.78 14.96 -30.37
C TYR A 171 10.79 16.06 -30.72
N ARG A 172 9.94 15.82 -31.71
CA ARG A 172 8.86 16.74 -32.06
C ARG A 172 7.87 16.90 -30.90
N ASP A 173 7.45 15.82 -30.27
CA ASP A 173 6.54 15.83 -29.12
C ASP A 173 7.15 16.62 -27.95
N MET A 174 8.44 16.41 -27.64
CA MET A 174 9.17 17.16 -26.62
C MET A 174 9.27 18.65 -26.94
N MET A 175 9.56 19.02 -28.20
CA MET A 175 9.61 20.40 -28.63
C MET A 175 8.22 21.06 -28.63
N GLN A 176 7.17 20.32 -28.97
CA GLN A 176 5.79 20.80 -28.90
C GLN A 176 5.36 21.04 -27.44
N ASN A 177 5.83 20.21 -26.50
CA ASN A 177 5.62 20.44 -25.08
C ASN A 177 6.28 21.74 -24.60
N ILE A 178 7.54 21.97 -25.00
CA ILE A 178 8.24 23.25 -24.71
C ILE A 178 7.53 24.46 -25.36
N TYR A 179 7.03 24.29 -26.58
CA TYR A 179 6.22 25.30 -27.25
C TYR A 179 4.95 25.64 -26.49
N ALA A 180 4.24 24.59 -25.97
CA ALA A 180 3.04 24.79 -25.13
C ALA A 180 3.36 25.59 -23.85
N GLY A 181 4.47 25.30 -23.19
CA GLY A 181 4.95 26.07 -22.05
C GLY A 181 5.30 27.50 -22.40
N ALA A 182 5.92 27.71 -23.56
CA ALA A 182 6.26 29.04 -24.06
C ALA A 182 5.01 29.88 -24.43
N LEU A 183 3.98 29.25 -25.00
CA LEU A 183 2.67 29.86 -25.24
C LEU A 183 2.05 30.36 -23.93
N ALA A 184 2.02 29.52 -22.91
CA ALA A 184 1.48 29.88 -21.61
C ALA A 184 2.24 31.05 -20.96
N LYS A 185 3.57 31.07 -21.08
CA LYS A 185 4.42 32.16 -20.56
C LYS A 185 4.31 33.48 -21.37
N THR A 186 3.84 33.39 -22.61
CA THR A 186 3.61 34.58 -23.47
C THR A 186 2.14 35.03 -23.51
N GLY A 187 1.29 34.51 -22.60
CA GLY A 187 -0.10 34.91 -22.45
C GLY A 187 -1.13 34.09 -23.25
N ARG A 188 -0.67 33.12 -24.04
CA ARG A 188 -1.51 32.19 -24.83
C ARG A 188 -1.82 30.91 -24.05
N VAL A 189 -2.35 31.06 -22.82
CA VAL A 189 -2.48 29.99 -21.84
C VAL A 189 -3.37 28.84 -22.33
N ASP A 190 -4.55 29.13 -22.91
CA ASP A 190 -5.49 28.15 -23.36
C ASP A 190 -4.93 27.28 -24.50
N GLN A 191 -4.19 27.89 -25.44
CA GLN A 191 -3.52 27.15 -26.51
C GLN A 191 -2.42 26.23 -25.99
N GLY A 192 -1.66 26.67 -24.99
CA GLY A 192 -0.67 25.83 -24.31
C GLY A 192 -1.33 24.67 -23.58
N ALA A 193 -2.43 24.92 -22.85
CA ALA A 193 -3.17 23.93 -22.13
C ALA A 193 -3.79 22.86 -23.06
N GLU A 194 -4.27 23.26 -24.22
CA GLU A 194 -4.80 22.33 -25.23
C GLU A 194 -3.75 21.33 -25.69
N ILE A 195 -2.53 21.81 -25.98
CA ILE A 195 -1.41 20.94 -26.39
C ILE A 195 -1.02 19.99 -25.26
N PHE A 196 -0.88 20.48 -24.04
CA PHE A 196 -0.58 19.62 -22.89
C PHE A 196 -1.65 18.56 -22.66
N ALA A 197 -2.93 18.92 -22.83
CA ALA A 197 -4.04 17.99 -22.71
C ALA A 197 -4.01 16.91 -23.79
N GLN A 198 -3.74 17.27 -25.03
CA GLN A 198 -3.58 16.32 -26.15
C GLN A 198 -2.39 15.38 -25.98
N GLN A 199 -1.31 15.86 -25.34
CA GLN A 199 -0.12 15.04 -25.06
C GLN A 199 -0.27 14.15 -23.81
N GLY A 200 -1.25 14.41 -22.95
CA GLY A 200 -1.38 13.75 -21.67
C GLY A 200 -0.36 14.26 -20.62
N ASP A 201 0.10 15.50 -20.74
CA ASP A 201 1.01 16.10 -19.76
C ASP A 201 0.23 16.66 -18.57
N TYR A 202 -0.14 15.76 -17.67
CA TYR A 202 -0.87 16.05 -16.45
C TYR A 202 -0.15 17.08 -15.57
N GLN A 203 1.18 16.98 -15.39
CA GLN A 203 1.94 17.86 -14.51
C GLN A 203 1.92 19.32 -15.00
N SER A 204 2.04 19.52 -16.31
CA SER A 204 1.95 20.86 -16.91
C SER A 204 0.53 21.41 -16.81
N LEU A 205 -0.50 20.59 -17.01
CA LEU A 205 -1.90 20.99 -16.80
C LEU A 205 -2.15 21.41 -15.35
N MET A 206 -1.71 20.60 -14.37
CA MET A 206 -1.80 20.95 -12.95
C MET A 206 -1.13 22.29 -12.64
N THR A 207 0.01 22.55 -13.25
CA THR A 207 0.74 23.81 -13.09
C THR A 207 -0.03 25.01 -13.66
N ILE A 208 -0.55 24.87 -14.87
CA ILE A 208 -1.30 25.95 -15.55
C ILE A 208 -2.61 26.25 -14.82
N TYR A 209 -3.32 25.22 -14.45
CA TYR A 209 -4.64 25.35 -13.81
C TYR A 209 -4.59 25.39 -12.29
N TYR A 210 -3.43 25.45 -11.65
CA TYR A 210 -3.29 25.41 -10.19
C TYR A 210 -4.27 26.31 -9.43
N LYS A 211 -4.54 27.52 -9.91
CA LYS A 211 -5.48 28.49 -9.34
C LYS A 211 -6.81 28.59 -10.09
N ARG A 212 -7.07 27.76 -11.10
CA ARG A 212 -8.21 27.85 -12.00
C ARG A 212 -8.95 26.51 -12.12
N ARG A 213 -9.17 25.85 -10.97
CA ARG A 213 -9.82 24.53 -10.88
C ARG A 213 -11.18 24.58 -10.18
N SER A 214 -11.72 25.78 -9.95
CA SER A 214 -13.05 25.97 -9.37
C SER A 214 -14.15 25.71 -10.40
N PHE A 215 -15.37 25.46 -9.91
CA PHE A 215 -16.55 25.36 -10.75
C PHE A 215 -16.65 26.49 -11.78
N ASP A 216 -16.53 27.77 -11.32
CA ASP A 216 -16.64 28.91 -12.22
C ASP A 216 -15.53 28.97 -13.28
N ALA A 217 -14.32 28.53 -12.95
CA ALA A 217 -13.21 28.47 -13.91
C ALA A 217 -13.47 27.40 -14.99
N ILE A 218 -13.97 26.24 -14.61
CA ILE A 218 -14.31 25.15 -15.54
C ILE A 218 -15.47 25.55 -16.44
N ARG A 219 -16.50 26.19 -15.87
CA ARG A 219 -17.63 26.75 -16.64
C ARG A 219 -17.16 27.73 -17.69
N GLN A 220 -16.27 28.66 -17.34
CA GLN A 220 -15.72 29.64 -18.29
C GLN A 220 -14.94 28.99 -19.44
N VAL A 221 -14.20 27.89 -19.20
CA VAL A 221 -13.53 27.15 -20.29
C VAL A 221 -14.59 26.54 -21.22
N TYR A 222 -15.61 25.89 -20.67
CA TYR A 222 -16.71 25.29 -21.46
C TYR A 222 -17.50 26.33 -22.26
N GLU A 223 -17.86 27.47 -21.65
CA GLU A 223 -18.62 28.52 -22.32
C GLU A 223 -17.87 29.13 -23.52
N ARG A 224 -16.52 29.15 -23.48
CA ARG A 224 -15.68 29.61 -24.59
C ARG A 224 -15.52 28.55 -25.68
N ASP A 225 -15.29 27.32 -25.27
CA ASP A 225 -15.13 26.16 -26.15
C ASP A 225 -15.65 24.89 -25.47
N PRO A 226 -16.86 24.42 -25.84
CA PRO A 226 -17.48 23.23 -25.27
C PRO A 226 -16.67 21.94 -25.46
N ASN A 227 -15.73 21.92 -26.41
CA ASN A 227 -14.91 20.76 -26.76
C ASN A 227 -13.42 20.96 -26.49
N HIS A 228 -13.06 21.96 -25.66
CA HIS A 228 -11.69 22.21 -25.28
C HIS A 228 -11.04 20.98 -24.67
N ALA A 229 -9.86 20.59 -25.20
CA ALA A 229 -9.18 19.33 -24.85
C ALA A 229 -8.83 19.19 -23.35
N ALA A 230 -8.72 20.29 -22.60
CA ALA A 230 -8.47 20.24 -21.15
C ALA A 230 -9.72 20.01 -20.29
N LEU A 231 -10.94 20.03 -20.84
CA LEU A 231 -12.17 19.82 -20.06
C LEU A 231 -12.24 18.45 -19.39
N PRO A 232 -11.87 17.32 -20.03
CA PRO A 232 -11.84 16.03 -19.35
C PRO A 232 -10.91 16.02 -18.14
N PHE A 233 -9.72 16.63 -18.26
CA PHE A 233 -8.78 16.77 -17.15
C PHE A 233 -9.36 17.63 -16.01
N LEU A 234 -9.91 18.80 -16.32
CA LEU A 234 -10.47 19.72 -15.33
C LEU A 234 -11.67 19.12 -14.59
N LEU A 235 -12.54 18.43 -15.34
CA LEU A 235 -13.69 17.77 -14.77
C LEU A 235 -13.30 16.60 -13.87
N GLN A 236 -12.34 15.79 -14.31
CA GLN A 236 -11.77 14.69 -13.51
C GLN A 236 -11.13 15.20 -12.23
N ASP A 237 -10.30 16.24 -12.31
CA ASP A 237 -9.68 16.87 -11.15
C ASP A 237 -10.74 17.36 -10.14
N PHE A 238 -11.78 18.03 -10.63
CA PHE A 238 -12.86 18.52 -9.77
C PHE A 238 -13.62 17.38 -9.09
N VAL A 239 -14.07 16.39 -9.85
CA VAL A 239 -14.87 15.27 -9.33
C VAL A 239 -14.06 14.40 -8.37
N ASN A 240 -12.79 14.19 -8.64
CA ASN A 240 -11.91 13.41 -7.75
C ASN A 240 -11.63 14.17 -6.45
N ASN A 241 -11.44 15.50 -6.47
CA ASN A 241 -11.36 16.31 -5.25
C ASN A 241 -12.67 16.28 -4.44
N ALA A 242 -13.81 16.26 -5.12
CA ALA A 242 -15.12 16.13 -4.47
C ALA A 242 -15.28 14.73 -3.82
N GLN A 243 -14.85 13.67 -4.51
CA GLN A 243 -14.85 12.32 -3.95
C GLN A 243 -13.93 12.24 -2.71
N GLU A 244 -12.77 12.85 -2.75
CA GLU A 244 -11.86 12.90 -1.61
C GLU A 244 -12.48 13.59 -0.39
N ALA A 245 -13.20 14.69 -0.60
CA ALA A 245 -13.90 15.37 0.47
C ALA A 245 -15.01 14.48 1.07
N TYR A 246 -15.75 13.79 0.22
CA TYR A 246 -16.77 12.83 0.63
C TYR A 246 -16.19 11.64 1.41
N ASP A 247 -15.12 11.01 0.90
CA ASP A 247 -14.49 9.85 1.51
C ASP A 247 -13.94 10.18 2.90
N ARG A 248 -13.35 11.36 3.11
CA ARG A 248 -12.87 11.81 4.43
C ARG A 248 -13.96 11.93 5.50
N GLU A 249 -15.18 12.23 5.10
CA GLU A 249 -16.31 12.32 6.02
C GLU A 249 -16.90 10.95 6.35
N HIS A 250 -16.72 9.95 5.47
CA HIS A 250 -17.42 8.66 5.55
C HIS A 250 -16.49 7.48 5.82
N ASP A 251 -15.20 7.62 5.63
CA ASP A 251 -14.21 6.58 5.84
C ASP A 251 -13.26 6.96 7.00
N ARG A 252 -13.34 6.21 8.11
CA ARG A 252 -12.53 6.45 9.31
C ARG A 252 -11.05 6.13 9.10
N ASP A 253 -10.73 5.25 8.17
CA ASP A 253 -9.38 4.79 7.88
C ASP A 253 -8.70 5.61 6.77
N TRP A 254 -9.33 6.72 6.36
CA TRP A 254 -8.77 7.58 5.33
C TRP A 254 -7.43 8.20 5.75
N PRO A 255 -6.35 8.05 4.97
CA PRO A 255 -4.98 8.40 5.41
C PRO A 255 -4.70 9.91 5.52
N GLY A 256 -5.72 10.74 5.61
CA GLY A 256 -5.57 12.18 5.85
C GLY A 256 -5.57 13.03 4.58
N LYS A 257 -5.35 14.33 4.78
CA LYS A 257 -5.44 15.36 3.76
C LYS A 257 -4.20 15.32 2.85
N LEU A 258 -4.32 14.70 1.71
CA LEU A 258 -3.38 14.89 0.62
C LEU A 258 -3.63 16.28 0.04
N PHE A 259 -2.61 16.95 -0.54
CA PHE A 259 -2.60 18.32 -1.07
C PHE A 259 -3.72 18.64 -2.08
N ILE A 260 -4.98 18.41 -1.71
CA ILE A 260 -6.14 18.50 -2.54
C ILE A 260 -7.01 19.67 -2.13
N ARG A 261 -7.79 20.14 -3.06
CA ARG A 261 -8.75 21.20 -2.84
C ARG A 261 -9.97 20.62 -2.12
N ASP A 262 -10.37 21.23 -1.00
CA ASP A 262 -11.65 20.91 -0.36
C ASP A 262 -12.78 21.39 -1.27
N ILE A 263 -13.66 20.48 -1.68
CA ILE A 263 -14.89 20.78 -2.41
C ILE A 263 -16.05 20.70 -1.42
N GLU A 264 -16.71 21.84 -1.22
CA GLU A 264 -17.90 21.89 -0.39
C GLU A 264 -19.12 21.35 -1.14
N ARG A 265 -20.11 20.83 -0.39
CA ARG A 265 -21.36 20.30 -0.96
C ARG A 265 -22.04 21.26 -1.93
N GLU A 266 -22.08 22.55 -1.60
CA GLU A 266 -22.74 23.55 -2.47
C GLU A 266 -22.03 23.68 -3.81
N GLU A 267 -20.69 23.71 -3.86
CA GLU A 267 -19.94 23.77 -5.10
C GLU A 267 -20.06 22.48 -5.91
N ALA A 268 -20.02 21.31 -5.23
CA ALA A 268 -20.23 20.02 -5.86
C ALA A 268 -21.62 19.93 -6.54
N MET A 269 -22.66 20.40 -5.88
CA MET A 269 -24.01 20.39 -6.45
C MET A 269 -24.22 21.41 -7.57
N LYS A 270 -23.52 22.56 -7.53
CA LYS A 270 -23.47 23.50 -8.68
C LYS A 270 -22.84 22.83 -9.90
N MET A 271 -21.74 22.12 -9.70
CA MET A 271 -21.09 21.35 -10.78
C MET A 271 -22.01 20.24 -11.30
N ALA A 272 -22.68 19.49 -10.41
CA ALA A 272 -23.61 18.43 -10.81
C ALA A 272 -24.76 18.97 -11.70
N ALA A 273 -25.37 20.09 -11.31
CA ALA A 273 -26.43 20.72 -12.08
C ALA A 273 -25.91 21.25 -13.43
N PHE A 274 -24.75 21.88 -13.44
CA PHE A 274 -24.11 22.38 -14.66
C PHE A 274 -23.78 21.24 -15.62
N ALA A 275 -23.18 20.16 -15.10
CA ALA A 275 -22.81 18.98 -15.89
C ALA A 275 -24.05 18.35 -16.57
N TYR A 276 -25.16 18.28 -15.86
CA TYR A 276 -26.44 17.84 -16.46
C TYR A 276 -26.93 18.81 -17.53
N GLN A 277 -26.83 20.12 -17.29
CA GLN A 277 -27.20 21.14 -18.28
C GLN A 277 -26.38 21.01 -19.57
N VAL A 278 -25.06 20.75 -19.46
CA VAL A 278 -24.19 20.48 -20.61
C VAL A 278 -24.70 19.31 -21.46
N VAL A 279 -25.17 18.25 -20.83
CA VAL A 279 -25.74 17.10 -21.53
C VAL A 279 -27.01 17.51 -22.28
N CYS A 280 -27.88 18.33 -21.65
CA CYS A 280 -29.12 18.82 -22.27
C CYS A 280 -28.85 19.80 -23.42
N ASP A 281 -27.82 20.64 -23.33
CA ASP A 281 -27.45 21.61 -24.36
C ASP A 281 -26.92 20.97 -25.64
N GLY A 282 -26.43 19.74 -25.58
CA GLY A 282 -25.98 18.97 -26.75
C GLY A 282 -24.81 19.54 -27.50
N LYS A 283 -23.99 20.42 -26.88
CA LYS A 283 -22.84 21.07 -27.51
C LYS A 283 -21.52 20.28 -27.32
N SER A 284 -21.48 19.44 -26.31
CA SER A 284 -20.30 18.61 -26.04
C SER A 284 -20.29 17.37 -26.94
N GLU A 285 -19.15 17.07 -27.55
CA GLU A 285 -18.93 15.85 -28.33
C GLU A 285 -18.80 14.61 -27.42
N VAL A 286 -18.60 14.79 -26.13
CA VAL A 286 -18.41 13.73 -25.13
C VAL A 286 -19.37 13.90 -23.93
N PRO A 287 -20.70 13.88 -24.16
CA PRO A 287 -21.69 14.05 -23.11
C PRO A 287 -21.62 12.98 -22.01
N THR A 288 -21.08 11.80 -22.30
CA THR A 288 -20.87 10.69 -21.33
C THR A 288 -20.15 11.16 -20.07
N MET A 289 -19.03 11.91 -20.19
CA MET A 289 -18.25 12.34 -19.03
C MET A 289 -19.05 13.33 -18.15
N TRP A 290 -19.82 14.21 -18.75
CA TRP A 290 -20.65 15.18 -18.04
C TRP A 290 -21.82 14.50 -17.30
N ALA A 291 -22.50 13.57 -17.96
CA ALA A 291 -23.55 12.78 -17.33
C ALA A 291 -23.03 11.93 -16.17
N ALA A 292 -21.86 11.30 -16.34
CA ALA A 292 -21.21 10.51 -15.30
C ALA A 292 -20.76 11.40 -14.10
N ALA A 293 -20.22 12.58 -14.36
CA ALA A 293 -19.86 13.55 -13.31
C ALA A 293 -21.11 13.99 -12.53
N SER A 294 -22.18 14.34 -13.23
CA SER A 294 -23.45 14.72 -12.59
C SER A 294 -24.00 13.57 -11.72
N ALA A 295 -23.97 12.35 -12.24
CA ALA A 295 -24.41 11.16 -11.50
C ALA A 295 -23.58 10.93 -10.23
N TRP A 296 -22.26 10.96 -10.35
CA TRP A 296 -21.37 10.67 -9.23
C TRP A 296 -21.46 11.74 -8.13
N LEU A 297 -21.50 13.02 -8.51
CA LEU A 297 -21.69 14.12 -7.56
C LEU A 297 -23.06 14.06 -6.87
N ASN A 298 -24.14 13.69 -7.58
CA ASN A 298 -25.47 13.48 -6.96
C ASN A 298 -25.45 12.28 -6.01
N TYR A 299 -24.73 11.21 -6.31
CA TYR A 299 -24.61 10.08 -5.39
C TYR A 299 -23.96 10.50 -4.07
N MET A 300 -22.88 11.27 -4.14
CA MET A 300 -22.11 11.69 -2.96
C MET A 300 -22.82 12.79 -2.15
N PHE A 301 -23.36 13.80 -2.79
CA PHE A 301 -23.82 15.02 -2.12
C PHE A 301 -25.29 15.32 -2.29
N GLY A 302 -26.01 14.64 -3.19
CA GLY A 302 -27.39 14.92 -3.58
C GLY A 302 -28.34 13.75 -3.36
N ASP A 303 -29.18 13.50 -4.38
CA ASP A 303 -30.17 12.43 -4.37
C ASP A 303 -29.69 11.19 -5.13
N LYS A 304 -29.69 10.04 -4.46
CA LYS A 304 -29.18 8.77 -4.99
C LYS A 304 -30.04 8.21 -6.13
N ASN A 305 -31.34 8.45 -6.15
CA ASN A 305 -32.19 8.01 -7.25
C ASN A 305 -31.94 8.85 -8.51
N THR A 306 -31.75 10.17 -8.35
CA THR A 306 -31.28 11.05 -9.43
C THR A 306 -29.92 10.57 -9.97
N ALA A 307 -29.01 10.20 -9.12
CA ALA A 307 -27.72 9.63 -9.52
C ALA A 307 -27.88 8.38 -10.39
N LEU A 308 -28.77 7.46 -10.00
CA LEU A 308 -29.05 6.24 -10.77
C LEU A 308 -29.61 6.55 -12.16
N ASN A 309 -30.52 7.53 -12.27
CA ASN A 309 -31.07 7.95 -13.56
C ASN A 309 -29.99 8.57 -14.46
N TYR A 310 -29.14 9.44 -13.90
CA TYR A 310 -28.10 10.12 -14.68
C TYR A 310 -26.99 9.19 -15.13
N ILE A 311 -26.61 8.19 -14.30
CA ILE A 311 -25.61 7.23 -14.72
C ILE A 311 -26.10 6.30 -15.84
N ASN A 312 -27.39 5.96 -15.86
CA ASN A 312 -28.00 5.23 -16.97
C ASN A 312 -27.91 6.03 -18.27
N THR A 313 -28.10 7.35 -18.19
CA THR A 313 -27.93 8.26 -19.34
C THR A 313 -26.46 8.27 -19.79
N ALA A 314 -25.50 8.33 -18.86
CA ALA A 314 -24.07 8.33 -19.17
C ALA A 314 -23.63 7.07 -19.94
N CYS A 315 -24.14 5.90 -19.54
CA CYS A 315 -23.80 4.63 -20.19
C CYS A 315 -24.25 4.52 -21.66
N THR A 316 -25.23 5.32 -22.07
CA THR A 316 -25.77 5.32 -23.44
C THR A 316 -25.29 6.52 -24.26
N ALA A 317 -24.71 7.53 -23.64
CA ALA A 317 -24.25 8.75 -24.27
C ALA A 317 -22.97 8.53 -25.10
N GLN A 318 -22.69 9.49 -26.00
CA GLN A 318 -21.45 9.48 -26.80
C GLN A 318 -20.24 9.85 -25.95
N GLY A 319 -19.14 9.10 -26.14
CA GLY A 319 -17.86 9.34 -25.47
C GLY A 319 -16.81 8.31 -25.86
N THR A 320 -15.61 8.47 -25.37
CA THR A 320 -14.50 7.51 -25.56
C THR A 320 -14.76 6.21 -24.80
N ASP A 321 -14.06 5.14 -25.17
CA ASP A 321 -14.21 3.82 -24.49
C ASP A 321 -13.88 3.95 -23.00
N MET A 322 -12.85 4.73 -22.63
CA MET A 322 -12.52 5.02 -21.23
C MET A 322 -13.69 5.69 -20.48
N MET A 323 -14.33 6.70 -21.08
CA MET A 323 -15.48 7.38 -20.47
C MET A 323 -16.68 6.44 -20.31
N LYS A 324 -16.91 5.54 -21.26
CA LYS A 324 -17.96 4.51 -21.18
C LYS A 324 -17.65 3.48 -20.10
N ASP A 325 -16.41 3.02 -20.01
CA ASP A 325 -15.98 2.10 -18.97
C ASP A 325 -16.06 2.74 -17.58
N CYS A 326 -15.65 4.00 -17.42
CA CYS A 326 -15.85 4.78 -16.21
C CYS A 326 -17.35 4.85 -15.83
N SER A 327 -18.22 5.19 -16.77
CA SER A 327 -19.67 5.26 -16.54
C SER A 327 -20.24 3.92 -16.12
N ARG A 328 -19.79 2.81 -16.71
CA ARG A 328 -20.20 1.47 -16.31
C ARG A 328 -19.73 1.10 -14.91
N ALA A 329 -18.49 1.39 -14.55
CA ALA A 329 -17.98 1.15 -13.19
C ALA A 329 -18.77 1.93 -12.15
N LEU A 330 -19.07 3.21 -12.41
CA LEU A 330 -19.93 4.04 -11.57
C LEU A 330 -21.37 3.52 -11.51
N GLN A 331 -21.91 3.03 -12.62
CA GLN A 331 -23.25 2.43 -12.66
C GLN A 331 -23.33 1.20 -11.75
N ILE A 332 -22.33 0.33 -11.79
CA ILE A 332 -22.26 -0.85 -10.92
C ILE A 332 -22.25 -0.40 -9.46
N TYR A 333 -21.42 0.58 -9.11
CA TYR A 333 -21.33 1.11 -7.75
C TYR A 333 -22.67 1.71 -7.29
N ILE A 334 -23.22 2.68 -8.04
CA ILE A 334 -24.45 3.41 -7.69
C ILE A 334 -25.64 2.45 -7.59
N ARG A 335 -25.79 1.54 -8.55
CA ARG A 335 -26.85 0.54 -8.55
C ARG A 335 -26.73 -0.38 -7.33
N SER A 336 -25.53 -0.88 -7.05
CA SER A 336 -25.25 -1.73 -5.89
C SER A 336 -25.63 -1.03 -4.57
N ALA A 337 -25.39 0.27 -4.48
CA ALA A 337 -25.72 1.05 -3.28
C ALA A 337 -27.22 1.34 -3.14
N VAL A 338 -27.91 1.64 -4.25
CA VAL A 338 -29.30 2.13 -4.24
C VAL A 338 -30.32 0.98 -4.26
N GLU A 339 -30.14 -0.01 -5.13
CA GLU A 339 -31.14 -1.08 -5.31
C GLU A 339 -31.12 -2.07 -4.12
N PRO A 340 -32.30 -2.58 -3.70
CA PRO A 340 -32.37 -3.62 -2.67
C PRO A 340 -31.76 -4.95 -3.14
N VAL A 341 -31.28 -5.76 -2.21
CA VAL A 341 -30.81 -7.12 -2.52
C VAL A 341 -31.97 -7.98 -2.97
N THR A 342 -31.97 -8.37 -4.22
CA THR A 342 -32.96 -9.17 -4.90
C THR A 342 -32.28 -10.16 -5.85
N PRO A 343 -32.96 -11.23 -6.30
CA PRO A 343 -32.42 -12.10 -7.35
C PRO A 343 -32.09 -11.36 -8.66
N THR A 344 -32.79 -10.25 -8.95
CA THR A 344 -32.51 -9.40 -10.12
C THR A 344 -31.18 -8.69 -9.95
N LEU A 345 -30.89 -8.11 -8.79
CA LEU A 345 -29.61 -7.47 -8.49
C LEU A 345 -28.48 -8.53 -8.51
N ASP A 346 -28.68 -9.69 -7.87
CA ASP A 346 -27.69 -10.78 -7.87
C ASP A 346 -27.32 -11.24 -9.30
N ASN A 347 -28.32 -11.39 -10.17
CA ASN A 347 -28.09 -11.75 -11.58
C ASN A 347 -27.28 -10.68 -12.33
N ALA A 348 -27.57 -9.41 -12.09
CA ALA A 348 -26.87 -8.31 -12.70
C ALA A 348 -25.42 -8.22 -12.19
N LEU A 349 -25.22 -8.36 -10.87
CA LEU A 349 -23.89 -8.33 -10.24
C LEU A 349 -22.98 -9.46 -10.74
N ALA A 350 -23.51 -10.66 -10.97
CA ALA A 350 -22.72 -11.76 -11.55
C ALA A 350 -22.11 -11.36 -12.91
N THR A 351 -22.89 -10.69 -13.76
CA THR A 351 -22.42 -10.19 -15.06
C THR A 351 -21.44 -9.04 -14.92
N ASP A 352 -21.68 -8.12 -14.00
CA ASP A 352 -20.85 -6.94 -13.82
C ASP A 352 -19.51 -7.24 -13.17
N LEU A 353 -19.49 -8.13 -12.17
CA LEU A 353 -18.24 -8.58 -11.56
C LEU A 353 -17.41 -9.41 -12.53
N GLN A 354 -18.05 -10.18 -13.41
CA GLN A 354 -17.32 -10.86 -14.50
C GLN A 354 -16.70 -9.83 -15.45
N TRP A 355 -17.45 -8.79 -15.87
CA TRP A 355 -16.90 -7.73 -16.71
C TRP A 355 -15.72 -7.01 -16.05
N LEU A 356 -15.79 -6.69 -14.76
CA LEU A 356 -14.67 -6.11 -14.00
C LEU A 356 -13.48 -7.06 -13.99
N THR A 357 -13.70 -8.35 -13.78
CA THR A 357 -12.63 -9.35 -13.78
C THR A 357 -11.92 -9.43 -15.14
N ASP A 358 -12.69 -9.43 -16.24
CA ASP A 358 -12.13 -9.46 -17.58
C ASP A 358 -11.32 -8.19 -17.89
N LYS A 359 -11.79 -7.02 -17.43
CA LYS A 359 -11.08 -5.74 -17.57
C LYS A 359 -9.79 -5.71 -16.73
N ILE A 360 -9.82 -6.24 -15.52
CA ILE A 360 -8.62 -6.35 -14.66
C ILE A 360 -7.55 -7.21 -15.35
N GLN A 361 -7.91 -8.35 -15.92
CA GLN A 361 -6.97 -9.21 -16.63
C GLN A 361 -6.34 -8.52 -17.85
N GLN A 362 -7.12 -7.67 -18.56
CA GLN A 362 -6.62 -6.87 -19.68
C GLN A 362 -5.67 -5.75 -19.24
N GLU A 363 -5.94 -5.13 -18.07
CA GLU A 363 -5.17 -4.02 -17.54
C GLU A 363 -3.86 -4.47 -16.87
N THR A 364 -3.85 -5.66 -16.28
CA THR A 364 -2.73 -6.23 -15.51
C THR A 364 -2.32 -7.61 -16.06
N PRO A 365 -1.84 -7.70 -17.32
CA PRO A 365 -1.34 -8.97 -17.83
C PRO A 365 -0.06 -9.40 -17.08
N GLU A 366 0.12 -10.71 -16.88
CA GLU A 366 1.25 -11.29 -16.14
C GLU A 366 2.63 -10.87 -16.68
N GLU A 367 2.71 -10.59 -17.97
CA GLU A 367 3.96 -10.20 -18.66
C GLU A 367 4.34 -8.72 -18.40
N LYS A 368 3.42 -7.92 -17.87
CA LYS A 368 3.61 -6.48 -17.63
C LYS A 368 4.11 -6.23 -16.21
N PRO A 369 5.22 -5.49 -16.03
CA PRO A 369 5.68 -5.13 -14.69
C PRO A 369 4.57 -4.43 -13.91
N TYR A 370 4.45 -4.75 -12.63
CA TYR A 370 3.36 -4.24 -11.79
C TYR A 370 3.28 -2.70 -11.76
N TYR A 371 4.41 -2.02 -11.80
CA TYR A 371 4.49 -0.55 -11.80
C TYR A 371 4.06 0.10 -13.12
N GLU A 372 3.89 -0.69 -14.19
CA GLU A 372 3.34 -0.24 -15.49
C GLU A 372 1.85 -0.56 -15.62
N CYS A 373 1.25 -1.22 -14.64
CA CYS A 373 -0.16 -1.58 -14.66
C CYS A 373 -1.03 -0.41 -14.17
N ASN A 374 -2.15 -0.21 -14.84
CA ASN A 374 -3.19 0.67 -14.35
C ASN A 374 -4.19 -0.18 -13.55
N TYR A 375 -4.48 0.21 -12.33
CA TYR A 375 -5.31 -0.55 -11.40
C TYR A 375 -6.73 0.02 -11.26
N PHE A 376 -7.24 0.74 -12.24
CA PHE A 376 -8.55 1.38 -12.16
C PHE A 376 -9.68 0.37 -11.91
N TYR A 377 -9.78 -0.69 -12.71
CA TYR A 377 -10.84 -1.68 -12.57
C TYR A 377 -10.70 -2.52 -11.30
N LEU A 378 -9.46 -2.81 -10.89
CA LEU A 378 -9.18 -3.45 -9.62
C LEU A 378 -9.70 -2.59 -8.45
N SER A 379 -9.32 -1.32 -8.41
CA SER A 379 -9.76 -0.37 -7.38
C SER A 379 -11.28 -0.16 -7.39
N ALA A 380 -11.90 -0.12 -8.57
CA ALA A 380 -13.35 -0.02 -8.70
C ALA A 380 -14.06 -1.24 -8.10
N ARG A 381 -13.60 -2.46 -8.42
CA ARG A 381 -14.14 -3.70 -7.86
C ARG A 381 -14.00 -3.72 -6.35
N ASP A 382 -12.82 -3.42 -5.84
CA ASP A 382 -12.53 -3.46 -4.42
C ASP A 382 -13.37 -2.44 -3.64
N ARG A 383 -13.54 -1.23 -4.15
CA ARG A 383 -14.46 -0.24 -3.55
C ARG A 383 -15.91 -0.70 -3.56
N ILE A 384 -16.41 -1.26 -4.68
CA ILE A 384 -17.77 -1.81 -4.77
C ILE A 384 -17.98 -2.90 -3.73
N VAL A 385 -17.04 -3.80 -3.57
CA VAL A 385 -17.11 -4.90 -2.61
C VAL A 385 -17.07 -4.37 -1.18
N HIS A 386 -16.05 -3.61 -0.80
CA HIS A 386 -15.79 -3.23 0.59
C HIS A 386 -16.70 -2.11 1.10
N GLN A 387 -17.04 -1.15 0.26
CA GLN A 387 -17.85 0.00 0.70
C GLN A 387 -19.35 -0.19 0.51
N VAL A 388 -19.78 -1.18 -0.30
CA VAL A 388 -21.19 -1.35 -0.63
C VAL A 388 -21.68 -2.79 -0.42
N LEU A 389 -21.12 -3.76 -1.14
CA LEU A 389 -21.71 -5.09 -1.19
C LEU A 389 -21.54 -5.86 0.12
N ALA A 390 -20.36 -5.78 0.75
CA ALA A 390 -20.08 -6.52 1.98
C ALA A 390 -21.10 -6.21 3.07
N ASP A 391 -21.31 -4.94 3.40
CA ASP A 391 -22.27 -4.52 4.42
C ASP A 391 -23.70 -4.89 4.05
N LYS A 392 -24.05 -4.73 2.78
CA LYS A 392 -25.39 -5.00 2.28
C LYS A 392 -25.78 -6.48 2.35
N TYR A 393 -24.86 -7.37 1.98
CA TYR A 393 -25.05 -8.81 2.08
C TYR A 393 -24.93 -9.32 3.53
N GLN A 394 -24.06 -8.69 4.32
CA GLN A 394 -23.97 -8.97 5.76
C GLN A 394 -25.28 -8.65 6.49
N ALA A 395 -25.92 -7.53 6.17
CA ALA A 395 -27.22 -7.15 6.71
C ALA A 395 -28.35 -8.16 6.34
N GLN A 396 -28.18 -8.95 5.29
CA GLN A 396 -29.08 -10.05 4.90
C GLN A 396 -28.68 -11.40 5.51
N GLY A 397 -27.65 -11.46 6.36
CA GLY A 397 -27.15 -12.70 6.93
C GLY A 397 -26.42 -13.62 5.94
N ARG A 398 -26.07 -13.14 4.75
CA ARG A 398 -25.39 -13.92 3.70
C ARG A 398 -23.86 -13.89 3.88
N THR A 399 -23.40 -14.31 5.05
CA THR A 399 -21.98 -14.27 5.44
C THR A 399 -21.06 -14.99 4.44
N SER A 400 -21.48 -16.15 3.92
CA SER A 400 -20.67 -16.89 2.93
C SER A 400 -20.50 -16.11 1.62
N THR A 401 -21.53 -15.37 1.17
CA THR A 401 -21.43 -14.49 0.01
C THR A 401 -20.46 -13.34 0.28
N VAL A 402 -20.46 -12.74 1.48
CA VAL A 402 -19.52 -11.68 1.88
C VAL A 402 -18.07 -12.18 1.83
N LEU A 403 -17.81 -13.37 2.38
CA LEU A 403 -16.46 -13.96 2.34
C LEU A 403 -16.01 -14.24 0.92
N ALA A 404 -16.89 -14.74 0.07
CA ALA A 404 -16.58 -14.96 -1.33
C ALA A 404 -16.32 -13.64 -2.10
N LEU A 405 -17.02 -12.56 -1.75
CA LEU A 405 -16.74 -11.21 -2.26
C LEU A 405 -15.36 -10.71 -1.80
N TYR A 406 -15.00 -10.91 -0.54
CA TYR A 406 -13.67 -10.56 -0.03
C TYR A 406 -12.55 -11.35 -0.72
N SER A 407 -12.77 -12.65 -0.96
CA SER A 407 -11.84 -13.47 -1.75
C SER A 407 -11.64 -12.93 -3.17
N LEU A 408 -12.72 -12.44 -3.80
CA LEU A 408 -12.65 -11.82 -5.14
C LEU A 408 -11.88 -10.49 -5.14
N ALA A 409 -12.04 -9.68 -4.08
CA ALA A 409 -11.56 -8.30 -4.02
C ALA A 409 -10.14 -8.14 -3.44
N GLY A 410 -9.61 -9.12 -2.73
CA GLY A 410 -8.24 -9.05 -2.24
C GLY A 410 -8.00 -9.88 -0.99
N SER A 411 -6.78 -10.39 -0.88
CA SER A 411 -6.40 -11.41 0.09
C SER A 411 -6.46 -10.96 1.55
N TYR A 412 -6.04 -9.73 1.87
CA TYR A 412 -5.91 -9.31 3.27
C TYR A 412 -7.23 -9.33 4.05
N ASN A 413 -8.30 -8.72 3.51
CA ASN A 413 -9.60 -8.71 4.18
C ASN A 413 -10.23 -10.11 4.24
N TYR A 414 -10.01 -10.93 3.23
CA TYR A 414 -10.46 -12.30 3.20
C TYR A 414 -9.75 -13.17 4.23
N GLU A 415 -8.43 -13.17 4.25
CA GLU A 415 -7.62 -13.93 5.20
C GLU A 415 -7.91 -13.51 6.64
N ASN A 416 -7.97 -12.19 6.89
CA ASN A 416 -8.32 -11.66 8.20
C ASN A 416 -9.73 -12.09 8.63
N ALA A 417 -10.73 -12.03 7.75
CA ALA A 417 -12.08 -12.46 8.07
C ALA A 417 -12.16 -13.96 8.38
N LEU A 418 -11.42 -14.80 7.65
CA LEU A 418 -11.33 -16.23 7.94
C LEU A 418 -10.64 -16.50 9.29
N ASP A 419 -9.58 -15.75 9.59
CA ASP A 419 -8.82 -15.91 10.83
C ASP A 419 -9.60 -15.43 12.06
N THR A 420 -10.42 -14.40 11.92
CA THR A 420 -11.13 -13.76 13.03
C THR A 420 -12.52 -14.34 13.32
N MET A 421 -13.18 -15.00 12.36
CA MET A 421 -14.52 -15.55 12.57
C MET A 421 -14.57 -16.77 13.50
N ALA A 422 -15.72 -17.02 14.12
CA ALA A 422 -15.98 -18.24 14.88
C ALA A 422 -15.86 -19.49 14.02
N VAL A 423 -15.37 -20.59 14.61
CA VAL A 423 -15.11 -21.86 13.89
C VAL A 423 -16.37 -22.43 13.24
N GLU A 424 -17.55 -22.26 13.85
CA GLU A 424 -18.84 -22.71 13.30
C GLU A 424 -19.15 -22.01 11.98
N ARG A 425 -18.87 -20.69 11.89
CA ARG A 425 -19.05 -19.92 10.67
C ARG A 425 -18.04 -20.30 9.58
N LEU A 426 -16.81 -20.60 9.99
CA LEU A 426 -15.80 -21.12 9.07
C LEU A 426 -16.21 -22.48 8.49
N LEU A 427 -16.81 -23.37 9.29
CA LEU A 427 -17.36 -24.65 8.81
C LEU A 427 -18.51 -24.45 7.82
N GLU A 428 -19.43 -23.52 8.10
CA GLU A 428 -20.51 -23.16 7.17
C GLU A 428 -19.94 -22.65 5.84
N TYR A 429 -18.92 -21.77 5.91
CA TYR A 429 -18.28 -21.25 4.71
C TYR A 429 -17.52 -22.33 3.93
N TYR A 430 -16.79 -23.21 4.61
CA TYR A 430 -16.11 -24.33 3.95
C TYR A 430 -17.12 -25.26 3.23
N ALA A 431 -18.26 -25.55 3.86
CA ALA A 431 -19.35 -26.29 3.22
C ALA A 431 -19.92 -25.55 1.99
N TYR A 432 -20.06 -24.21 2.07
CA TYR A 432 -20.48 -23.37 0.94
C TYR A 432 -19.49 -23.48 -0.22
N VAL A 433 -18.18 -23.35 0.04
CA VAL A 433 -17.13 -23.47 -1.00
C VAL A 433 -17.14 -24.86 -1.67
N LYS A 434 -17.37 -25.92 -0.91
CA LYS A 434 -17.43 -27.31 -1.40
C LYS A 434 -18.72 -27.65 -2.14
N SER A 435 -19.78 -26.89 -1.96
CA SER A 435 -21.07 -27.19 -2.62
C SER A 435 -21.02 -26.86 -4.11
N ARG A 436 -21.60 -27.70 -4.95
CA ARG A 436 -21.47 -27.59 -6.43
C ARG A 436 -22.34 -26.52 -7.06
N SER A 437 -23.51 -26.23 -6.52
CA SER A 437 -24.46 -25.29 -7.09
C SER A 437 -25.26 -24.60 -6.00
N THR A 438 -25.69 -23.37 -6.28
CA THR A 438 -26.69 -22.64 -5.54
C THR A 438 -27.83 -22.24 -6.49
N ASN A 439 -28.96 -21.81 -5.94
CA ASN A 439 -30.04 -21.25 -6.77
C ASN A 439 -29.83 -19.74 -7.05
N ASN A 440 -28.60 -19.25 -6.90
CA ASN A 440 -28.26 -17.83 -7.00
C ASN A 440 -27.06 -17.64 -7.94
N LYS A 441 -27.25 -16.83 -9.00
CA LYS A 441 -26.20 -16.60 -10.01
C LYS A 441 -24.98 -15.87 -9.48
N LEU A 442 -25.16 -14.97 -8.50
CA LEU A 442 -24.01 -14.31 -7.88
C LEU A 442 -23.15 -15.32 -7.10
N ASP A 443 -23.79 -16.15 -6.27
CA ASP A 443 -23.06 -17.16 -5.52
C ASP A 443 -22.41 -18.19 -6.44
N ASP A 444 -23.06 -18.61 -7.54
CA ASP A 444 -22.48 -19.51 -8.53
C ASP A 444 -21.25 -18.87 -9.22
N TYR A 445 -21.33 -17.58 -9.57
CA TYR A 445 -20.20 -16.82 -10.11
C TYR A 445 -19.05 -16.76 -9.09
N LEU A 446 -19.32 -16.31 -7.86
CA LEU A 446 -18.30 -16.19 -6.82
C LEU A 446 -17.60 -17.53 -6.56
N LYS A 447 -18.37 -18.60 -6.43
CA LYS A 447 -17.83 -19.96 -6.25
C LYS A 447 -16.96 -20.43 -7.43
N SER A 448 -17.29 -20.01 -8.65
CA SER A 448 -16.45 -20.32 -9.82
C SER A 448 -15.06 -19.68 -9.76
N LYS A 449 -14.87 -18.65 -8.90
CA LYS A 449 -13.60 -17.96 -8.68
C LYS A 449 -12.86 -18.42 -7.42
N LEU A 450 -13.50 -19.26 -6.58
CA LEU A 450 -12.92 -19.79 -5.37
C LEU A 450 -12.22 -21.13 -5.64
N GLU A 451 -11.04 -21.29 -5.09
CA GLU A 451 -10.35 -22.57 -5.02
C GLU A 451 -10.62 -23.22 -3.67
N ALA A 452 -11.19 -24.43 -3.68
CA ALA A 452 -11.38 -25.23 -2.48
C ALA A 452 -10.04 -25.89 -2.09
N LYS A 453 -9.14 -25.11 -1.49
CA LYS A 453 -7.85 -25.61 -0.98
C LYS A 453 -8.09 -26.35 0.35
N ASP A 454 -8.40 -27.63 0.26
CA ASP A 454 -8.78 -28.46 1.40
C ASP A 454 -7.74 -28.42 2.53
N ASP A 455 -6.46 -28.43 2.20
CA ASP A 455 -5.38 -28.40 3.20
C ASP A 455 -5.35 -27.07 3.96
N GLU A 456 -5.61 -25.94 3.29
CA GLU A 456 -5.70 -24.62 3.94
C GLU A 456 -6.90 -24.56 4.90
N PHE A 457 -8.08 -24.98 4.47
CA PHE A 457 -9.26 -25.01 5.32
C PHE A 457 -9.09 -25.99 6.49
N ASN A 458 -8.59 -27.21 6.25
CA ASN A 458 -8.37 -28.18 7.30
C ASN A 458 -7.36 -27.68 8.34
N ASN A 459 -6.28 -27.02 7.88
CA ASN A 459 -5.30 -26.40 8.76
C ASN A 459 -5.92 -25.26 9.59
N LEU A 460 -6.65 -24.35 8.95
CA LEU A 460 -7.27 -23.21 9.63
C LEU A 460 -8.33 -23.65 10.65
N ILE A 461 -9.23 -24.55 10.26
CA ILE A 461 -10.27 -25.09 11.17
C ILE A 461 -9.60 -25.79 12.36
N GLY A 462 -8.61 -26.64 12.10
CA GLY A 462 -7.86 -27.31 13.15
C GLY A 462 -7.19 -26.34 14.10
N THR A 463 -6.52 -25.32 13.58
CA THR A 463 -5.85 -24.28 14.37
C THR A 463 -6.84 -23.48 15.23
N LYS A 464 -8.02 -23.12 14.68
CA LYS A 464 -9.07 -22.45 15.46
C LYS A 464 -9.57 -23.29 16.64
N TYR A 465 -9.74 -24.58 16.46
CA TYR A 465 -10.06 -25.47 17.59
C TYR A 465 -8.94 -25.49 18.64
N LEU A 466 -7.66 -25.43 18.23
CA LEU A 466 -6.55 -25.30 19.18
C LEU A 466 -6.60 -23.98 19.95
N ARG A 467 -6.93 -22.86 19.28
CA ARG A 467 -7.11 -21.54 19.93
C ARG A 467 -8.23 -21.56 20.99
N LEU A 468 -9.22 -22.41 20.81
CA LEU A 468 -10.30 -22.64 21.79
C LEU A 468 -9.93 -23.67 22.87
N ALA A 469 -8.70 -24.19 22.90
CA ALA A 469 -8.25 -25.33 23.72
C ALA A 469 -9.09 -26.62 23.52
N GLN A 470 -9.71 -26.78 22.37
CA GLN A 470 -10.43 -27.98 21.97
C GLN A 470 -9.47 -28.92 21.21
N TRP A 471 -8.48 -29.44 21.93
CA TRP A 471 -7.33 -30.15 21.37
C TRP A 471 -7.71 -31.35 20.51
N GLU A 472 -8.66 -32.19 20.98
CA GLU A 472 -9.08 -33.39 20.26
C GLU A 472 -9.72 -33.07 18.91
N GLU A 473 -10.57 -32.05 18.85
CA GLU A 473 -11.21 -31.65 17.61
C GLU A 473 -10.17 -30.99 16.66
N GLY A 474 -9.27 -30.14 17.19
CA GLY A 474 -8.19 -29.54 16.40
C GLY A 474 -7.31 -30.62 15.75
N ILE A 475 -6.88 -31.64 16.52
CA ILE A 475 -6.06 -32.74 16.01
C ILE A 475 -6.76 -33.52 14.89
N LYS A 476 -8.07 -33.78 14.99
CA LYS A 476 -8.85 -34.48 13.95
C LYS A 476 -8.82 -33.72 12.59
N TRP A 477 -8.86 -32.41 12.64
CA TRP A 477 -8.75 -31.59 11.41
C TRP A 477 -7.33 -31.54 10.90
N LEU A 478 -6.35 -31.34 11.76
CA LEU A 478 -4.93 -31.31 11.41
C LEU A 478 -4.40 -32.64 10.86
N ASP A 479 -5.03 -33.76 11.21
CA ASP A 479 -4.72 -35.09 10.67
C ASP A 479 -5.02 -35.23 9.16
N LYS A 480 -5.86 -34.36 8.61
CA LYS A 480 -6.19 -34.32 7.19
C LYS A 480 -5.17 -33.55 6.34
N VAL A 481 -4.25 -32.83 6.99
CA VAL A 481 -3.28 -31.95 6.32
C VAL A 481 -1.96 -32.69 6.10
N PRO A 482 -1.46 -32.80 4.87
CA PRO A 482 -0.20 -33.49 4.59
C PRO A 482 1.00 -32.73 5.18
N LEU A 483 2.06 -33.45 5.56
CA LEU A 483 3.25 -32.83 6.15
C LEU A 483 3.95 -31.84 5.19
N GLN A 484 3.87 -32.07 3.89
CA GLN A 484 4.40 -31.17 2.87
C GLN A 484 3.82 -29.75 3.00
N PHE A 485 2.53 -29.62 3.31
CA PHE A 485 1.89 -28.32 3.55
C PHE A 485 2.62 -27.48 4.60
N TYR A 486 3.06 -28.13 5.69
CA TYR A 486 3.80 -27.42 6.76
C TYR A 486 5.23 -27.08 6.38
N ASN A 487 5.90 -27.92 5.59
CA ASN A 487 7.26 -27.66 5.13
C ASN A 487 7.35 -26.43 4.19
N GLU A 488 6.27 -26.11 3.48
CA GLU A 488 6.20 -25.01 2.51
C GLU A 488 5.70 -23.68 3.10
N ARG A 489 5.40 -23.64 4.41
CA ARG A 489 4.89 -22.43 5.08
C ARG A 489 6.02 -21.56 5.64
N GLY A 490 5.82 -20.23 5.63
CA GLY A 490 6.80 -19.27 6.12
C GLY A 490 7.23 -19.48 7.57
N TYR A 491 6.34 -19.96 8.45
CA TYR A 491 6.68 -20.30 9.81
C TYR A 491 7.46 -21.63 9.96
N ALA A 492 7.59 -22.45 8.91
CA ALA A 492 8.31 -23.73 8.98
C ALA A 492 9.76 -23.57 9.40
N VAL A 493 10.42 -22.46 9.01
CA VAL A 493 11.75 -22.10 9.48
C VAL A 493 11.78 -22.03 10.99
N TYR A 494 10.84 -21.34 11.60
CA TYR A 494 10.73 -21.23 13.07
C TYR A 494 10.46 -22.59 13.72
N ALA A 495 9.52 -23.35 13.15
CA ALA A 495 9.17 -24.69 13.66
C ALA A 495 10.32 -25.68 13.58
N ASN A 496 11.24 -25.54 12.61
CA ASN A 496 12.42 -26.38 12.47
C ASN A 496 13.48 -26.13 13.56
N PHE A 497 13.57 -24.88 14.06
CA PHE A 497 14.62 -24.48 15.01
C PHE A 497 14.13 -24.26 16.45
N ARG A 498 12.80 -24.26 16.68
CA ARG A 498 12.24 -24.03 18.01
C ARG A 498 11.55 -25.27 18.54
N THR A 499 11.87 -25.59 19.78
CA THR A 499 11.30 -26.73 20.48
C THR A 499 10.49 -26.27 21.70
N PRO A 500 9.28 -26.77 21.90
CA PRO A 500 8.39 -26.31 22.99
C PRO A 500 8.84 -26.78 24.38
N ASP A 501 9.82 -27.64 24.52
CA ASP A 501 10.40 -28.08 25.79
C ASP A 501 11.49 -27.17 26.35
N VAL A 502 11.92 -26.17 25.59
CA VAL A 502 12.88 -25.15 26.02
C VAL A 502 12.15 -24.00 26.73
N GLU A 503 12.57 -23.68 27.94
CA GLU A 503 12.00 -22.55 28.72
C GLU A 503 12.51 -21.22 28.16
N PRO A 504 11.64 -20.37 27.53
CA PRO A 504 12.06 -19.19 26.78
C PRO A 504 12.63 -18.07 27.67
N TRP A 505 12.31 -18.04 28.95
CA TRP A 505 12.86 -17.09 29.94
C TRP A 505 14.22 -17.52 30.50
N ILE A 506 14.63 -18.76 30.32
CA ILE A 506 15.96 -19.26 30.72
C ILE A 506 16.89 -19.31 29.52
N LYS A 507 16.41 -19.82 28.38
CA LYS A 507 17.18 -19.98 27.17
C LYS A 507 16.37 -19.51 25.97
N ARG A 508 16.84 -18.46 25.29
CA ARG A 508 16.26 -18.04 24.02
C ARG A 508 16.70 -18.97 22.89
N GLN A 509 15.76 -19.29 22.03
CA GLN A 509 16.00 -20.01 20.80
C GLN A 509 16.08 -18.98 19.67
N TRP A 510 17.30 -18.60 19.29
CA TRP A 510 17.54 -17.62 18.24
C TRP A 510 17.45 -18.30 16.88
N LEU A 511 16.88 -17.57 15.93
CA LEU A 511 17.02 -17.82 14.51
C LEU A 511 17.95 -16.72 13.99
N ASP A 512 19.18 -17.07 13.65
CA ASP A 512 20.17 -16.18 13.07
C ASP A 512 20.34 -16.46 11.56
N GLU A 513 21.09 -15.59 10.87
CA GLU A 513 21.30 -15.69 9.42
C GLU A 513 21.96 -17.01 9.01
N ASP A 514 22.81 -17.60 9.88
CA ASP A 514 23.48 -18.88 9.63
C ASP A 514 22.52 -20.08 9.67
N HIS A 515 21.30 -19.88 10.19
CA HIS A 515 20.26 -20.91 10.29
C HIS A 515 19.12 -20.71 9.28
N GLU A 516 19.24 -19.79 8.33
CA GLU A 516 18.27 -19.68 7.25
C GLU A 516 18.36 -20.91 6.35
N VAL A 517 17.29 -21.71 6.38
CA VAL A 517 17.17 -22.89 5.53
C VAL A 517 16.16 -22.59 4.43
N PRO A 518 16.52 -22.72 3.15
CA PRO A 518 15.56 -22.60 2.05
C PRO A 518 14.39 -23.55 2.21
N PHE A 519 13.18 -23.13 1.83
CA PHE A 519 11.94 -23.91 2.03
C PHE A 519 12.01 -25.32 1.45
N ASP A 520 12.66 -25.49 0.30
CA ASP A 520 12.85 -26.79 -0.34
C ASP A 520 13.74 -27.76 0.47
N GLN A 521 14.50 -27.25 1.43
CA GLN A 521 15.37 -28.00 2.33
C GLN A 521 14.78 -28.26 3.71
N ILE A 522 13.66 -27.60 4.08
CA ILE A 522 12.99 -27.85 5.37
C ILE A 522 12.41 -29.25 5.38
N ARG A 523 12.65 -29.96 6.48
CA ARG A 523 12.17 -31.33 6.72
C ARG A 523 11.68 -31.45 8.15
N LEU A 524 10.45 -30.98 8.40
CA LEU A 524 9.79 -31.18 9.68
C LEU A 524 9.49 -32.68 9.87
N PRO A 525 9.79 -33.28 11.05
CA PRO A 525 9.57 -34.71 11.30
C PRO A 525 8.07 -35.03 11.48
N ALA A 526 7.26 -34.07 11.87
CA ALA A 526 5.82 -34.19 12.08
C ALA A 526 5.15 -32.81 11.97
N ASN A 527 3.81 -32.80 11.95
CA ASN A 527 3.02 -31.58 12.06
C ASN A 527 3.26 -30.92 13.43
N PRO A 528 3.90 -29.72 13.49
CA PRO A 528 4.30 -29.09 14.75
C PRO A 528 3.08 -28.69 15.61
N ARG A 529 1.97 -28.31 14.99
CA ARG A 529 0.72 -27.95 15.67
C ARG A 529 0.12 -29.15 16.39
N LYS A 530 0.05 -30.28 15.69
CA LYS A 530 -0.47 -31.51 16.24
C LYS A 530 0.37 -32.05 17.39
N VAL A 531 1.71 -32.05 17.24
CA VAL A 531 2.63 -32.54 18.27
C VAL A 531 2.44 -31.76 19.57
N VAL A 532 2.47 -30.42 19.50
CA VAL A 532 2.31 -29.57 20.68
C VAL A 532 0.91 -29.70 21.29
N ALA A 533 -0.13 -29.76 20.46
CA ALA A 533 -1.51 -29.97 20.95
C ALA A 533 -1.68 -31.32 21.71
N GLN A 534 -1.10 -32.40 21.18
CA GLN A 534 -1.10 -33.72 21.85
C GLN A 534 -0.36 -33.68 23.18
N GLU A 535 0.77 -32.99 23.25
CA GLU A 535 1.54 -32.83 24.47
C GLU A 535 0.77 -32.06 25.54
N ILE A 536 0.20 -30.89 25.18
CA ILE A 536 -0.61 -30.08 26.11
C ILE A 536 -1.80 -30.87 26.62
N MET A 537 -2.51 -31.57 25.74
CA MET A 537 -3.65 -32.40 26.12
C MET A 537 -3.25 -33.53 27.13
N GLN A 538 -2.08 -34.14 26.94
CA GLN A 538 -1.58 -35.15 27.89
C GLN A 538 -1.20 -34.53 29.24
N LEU A 539 -0.58 -33.35 29.24
CA LEU A 539 -0.23 -32.60 30.44
C LEU A 539 -1.49 -32.22 31.24
N GLU A 540 -2.53 -31.74 30.57
CA GLU A 540 -3.80 -31.35 31.18
C GLU A 540 -4.54 -32.56 31.80
N LYS A 541 -4.64 -33.66 31.04
CA LYS A 541 -5.30 -34.92 31.54
C LYS A 541 -4.66 -35.46 32.81
N GLY A 542 -3.36 -35.35 32.94
CA GLY A 542 -2.62 -35.83 34.11
C GLY A 542 -2.68 -34.92 35.34
N LEU A 543 -3.03 -33.65 35.17
CA LEU A 543 -2.91 -32.64 36.23
C LEU A 543 -3.74 -32.94 37.48
N ASN A 544 -4.99 -33.41 37.30
CA ASN A 544 -5.94 -33.68 38.42
C ASN A 544 -5.59 -34.95 39.23
N LEU A 545 -4.71 -35.77 38.69
CA LEU A 545 -4.29 -37.03 39.37
C LEU A 545 -3.07 -36.78 40.27
N LEU A 546 -2.40 -35.65 40.13
CA LEU A 546 -1.17 -35.30 40.84
C LEU A 546 -1.43 -34.44 42.07
N LYS A 547 -0.56 -34.61 43.11
CA LYS A 547 -0.56 -33.79 44.34
C LYS A 547 0.83 -33.29 44.68
N GLY A 548 0.90 -32.27 45.56
CA GLY A 548 2.17 -31.71 46.04
C GLY A 548 3.09 -31.23 44.93
N ASN A 549 4.39 -31.41 45.09
CA ASN A 549 5.38 -30.91 44.14
C ASN A 549 5.25 -31.52 42.74
N ALA A 550 4.77 -32.76 42.59
CA ALA A 550 4.56 -33.36 41.28
C ALA A 550 3.46 -32.61 40.49
N ARG A 551 2.39 -32.17 41.18
CA ARG A 551 1.36 -31.34 40.56
C ARG A 551 1.89 -29.96 40.20
N LEU A 552 2.70 -29.34 41.07
CA LEU A 552 3.30 -28.02 40.82
C LEU A 552 4.28 -28.09 39.65
N GLN A 553 5.08 -29.14 39.51
CA GLN A 553 5.94 -29.33 38.34
C GLN A 553 5.10 -29.45 37.07
N ARG A 554 4.01 -30.19 37.08
CA ARG A 554 3.10 -30.29 35.93
C ARG A 554 2.46 -28.95 35.57
N CYS A 555 2.09 -28.15 36.57
CA CYS A 555 1.62 -26.77 36.36
C CYS A 555 2.70 -25.90 35.68
N TYR A 556 3.96 -26.08 36.10
CA TYR A 556 5.08 -25.35 35.45
C TYR A 556 5.25 -25.77 33.99
N ASP A 557 5.26 -27.08 33.72
CA ASP A 557 5.39 -27.60 32.36
C ASP A 557 4.27 -27.08 31.44
N LEU A 558 3.03 -27.05 31.92
CA LEU A 558 1.90 -26.47 31.21
C LEU A 558 2.06 -24.97 30.99
N ALA A 559 2.55 -24.25 31.99
CA ALA A 559 2.78 -22.82 31.88
C ALA A 559 3.82 -22.49 30.79
N VAL A 560 4.88 -23.30 30.68
CA VAL A 560 5.88 -23.18 29.61
C VAL A 560 5.19 -23.30 28.25
N ARG A 561 4.39 -24.35 28.03
CA ARG A 561 3.68 -24.60 26.76
C ARG A 561 2.71 -23.47 26.42
N TYR A 562 1.90 -23.03 27.38
CA TYR A 562 0.94 -21.95 27.16
C TYR A 562 1.60 -20.62 26.82
N ALA A 563 2.70 -20.28 27.51
CA ALA A 563 3.46 -19.07 27.20
C ALA A 563 4.09 -19.12 25.81
N GLN A 564 4.56 -20.30 25.38
CA GLN A 564 5.21 -20.48 24.08
C GLN A 564 4.26 -20.39 22.90
N ILE A 565 3.06 -20.98 23.02
CA ILE A 565 2.06 -20.96 21.91
C ILE A 565 1.30 -19.65 21.79
N HIS A 566 1.36 -18.77 22.80
CA HIS A 566 0.78 -17.44 22.72
C HIS A 566 1.40 -16.64 21.58
N ILE A 567 0.68 -15.65 21.03
CA ILE A 567 1.17 -14.83 19.88
C ILE A 567 2.52 -14.14 20.16
N THR A 568 2.81 -13.81 21.41
CA THR A 568 4.10 -13.24 21.81
C THR A 568 5.17 -14.29 22.12
N GLY A 569 4.83 -15.56 22.16
CA GLY A 569 5.72 -16.68 22.46
C GLY A 569 6.62 -17.05 21.28
N ASP A 570 7.65 -17.83 21.55
CA ASP A 570 8.60 -18.29 20.53
C ASP A 570 8.07 -19.47 19.68
N CYS A 571 7.03 -20.16 20.11
CA CYS A 571 6.30 -21.19 19.34
C CYS A 571 4.91 -20.71 18.87
N TRP A 572 4.76 -19.41 18.59
CA TRP A 572 3.53 -18.79 18.11
C TRP A 572 2.93 -19.51 16.87
N PHE A 573 3.77 -20.11 16.03
CA PHE A 573 3.38 -20.85 14.82
C PHE A 573 2.46 -22.04 15.08
N VAL A 574 2.28 -22.46 16.33
CA VAL A 574 1.32 -23.51 16.70
C VAL A 574 -0.12 -23.03 16.51
N LEU A 575 -0.41 -21.78 16.80
CA LEU A 575 -1.74 -21.18 16.76
C LEU A 575 -1.95 -20.17 15.61
N HIS A 576 -0.87 -19.70 14.99
CA HIS A 576 -0.92 -18.62 13.98
C HIS A 576 -0.12 -18.99 12.72
N ASP A 577 -0.56 -18.50 11.56
CA ASP A 577 0.15 -18.72 10.28
C ASP A 577 1.20 -17.63 9.98
N GLY A 578 1.11 -16.48 10.63
CA GLY A 578 2.05 -15.38 10.53
C GLY A 578 2.15 -14.58 11.82
N LYS A 579 3.22 -13.80 11.95
CA LYS A 579 3.42 -12.86 13.03
C LYS A 579 3.90 -11.54 12.44
N SER A 580 3.09 -10.50 12.59
CA SER A 580 3.46 -9.15 12.19
C SER A 580 4.28 -8.47 13.29
N THR A 581 5.26 -7.66 12.91
CA THR A 581 5.98 -6.75 13.83
C THR A 581 5.08 -5.61 14.35
N TRP A 582 3.93 -5.43 13.71
CA TRP A 582 2.91 -4.43 14.06
C TRP A 582 1.74 -5.04 14.84
N TYR A 583 1.79 -6.32 15.17
CA TYR A 583 0.73 -6.99 15.91
C TYR A 583 0.74 -6.48 17.35
N GLU A 584 -0.34 -5.81 17.74
CA GLU A 584 -0.60 -5.51 19.14
C GLU A 584 -1.16 -6.77 19.83
N PRO A 585 -0.58 -7.18 20.97
CA PRO A 585 -0.98 -8.42 21.64
C PRO A 585 -2.45 -8.44 22.10
N ASP A 586 -3.10 -7.29 22.13
CA ASP A 586 -4.44 -7.10 22.70
C ASP A 586 -5.60 -7.43 21.75
N HIS A 587 -5.31 -7.79 20.49
CA HIS A 587 -6.34 -8.20 19.53
C HIS A 587 -6.57 -9.71 19.51
N GLN A 588 -6.70 -10.31 20.69
CA GLN A 588 -7.22 -11.67 20.78
C GLN A 588 -8.73 -11.64 20.52
N GLU A 589 -9.17 -12.56 19.66
CA GLU A 589 -10.60 -12.78 19.44
C GLU A 589 -11.32 -13.03 20.77
N PRO A 590 -12.51 -12.46 21.01
CA PRO A 590 -13.21 -12.58 22.30
C PRO A 590 -13.46 -14.02 22.78
N ASN A 591 -13.47 -14.97 21.84
CA ASN A 591 -13.76 -16.38 22.14
C ASN A 591 -12.50 -17.26 22.23
N GLU A 592 -11.32 -16.73 21.96
CA GLU A 592 -10.06 -17.49 22.05
C GLU A 592 -9.55 -17.54 23.48
N VAL A 593 -8.82 -18.60 23.79
CA VAL A 593 -8.25 -18.79 25.12
C VAL A 593 -7.01 -17.92 25.26
N ASP A 594 -6.99 -17.03 26.25
CA ASP A 594 -5.79 -16.31 26.66
C ASP A 594 -4.80 -17.27 27.35
N PHE A 595 -3.93 -17.87 26.54
CA PHE A 595 -2.91 -18.80 27.01
C PHE A 595 -1.84 -18.13 27.88
N ALA A 596 -1.55 -16.84 27.68
CA ALA A 596 -0.63 -16.13 28.56
C ALA A 596 -1.21 -15.96 29.97
N SER A 597 -2.48 -15.59 30.10
CA SER A 597 -3.17 -15.56 31.40
C SER A 597 -3.23 -16.96 32.06
N LYS A 598 -3.47 -18.01 31.29
CA LYS A 598 -3.37 -19.37 31.81
C LYS A 598 -1.99 -19.73 32.33
N ALA A 599 -0.94 -19.37 31.60
CA ALA A 599 0.44 -19.58 32.03
C ALA A 599 0.72 -18.85 33.35
N VAL A 600 0.32 -17.58 33.46
CA VAL A 600 0.47 -16.78 34.71
C VAL A 600 -0.29 -17.41 35.88
N GLN A 601 -1.52 -17.87 35.66
CA GLN A 601 -2.29 -18.55 36.71
C GLN A 601 -1.60 -19.82 37.22
N MET A 602 -1.04 -20.63 36.32
CA MET A 602 -0.26 -21.82 36.68
C MET A 602 1.03 -21.45 37.42
N LEU A 603 1.78 -20.48 36.96
CA LEU A 603 3.02 -20.04 37.60
C LEU A 603 2.79 -19.47 39.00
N ARG A 604 1.69 -18.74 39.22
CA ARG A 604 1.30 -18.28 40.58
C ARG A 604 1.06 -19.42 41.54
N GLN A 605 0.48 -20.54 41.08
CA GLN A 605 0.35 -21.74 41.91
C GLN A 605 1.74 -22.33 42.20
N VAL A 606 2.62 -22.42 41.22
CA VAL A 606 3.99 -22.91 41.37
C VAL A 606 4.85 -22.05 42.28
N ALA A 607 4.64 -20.73 42.30
CA ALA A 607 5.32 -19.80 43.21
C ALA A 607 5.02 -20.06 44.69
N SER A 608 3.98 -20.87 45.02
CA SER A 608 3.72 -21.33 46.41
C SER A 608 4.53 -22.61 46.77
N SER A 609 5.36 -23.13 45.89
CA SER A 609 6.18 -24.32 46.12
C SER A 609 7.12 -24.18 47.31
N THR A 610 7.34 -25.23 48.06
CA THR A 610 8.37 -25.37 49.06
C THR A 610 9.74 -25.74 48.48
N ASP A 611 9.74 -26.25 47.24
CA ASP A 611 10.96 -26.52 46.49
C ASP A 611 11.57 -25.19 46.00
N PHE A 612 12.79 -24.90 46.44
CA PHE A 612 13.46 -23.63 46.18
C PHE A 612 13.64 -23.37 44.69
N LYS A 613 14.08 -24.37 43.94
CA LYS A 613 14.37 -24.24 42.53
C LYS A 613 13.08 -24.11 41.67
N LEU A 614 12.08 -24.87 41.98
CA LEU A 614 10.80 -24.79 41.30
C LEU A 614 10.11 -23.44 41.53
N LYS A 615 10.18 -22.92 42.75
CA LYS A 615 9.67 -21.58 43.08
C LYS A 615 10.46 -20.48 42.37
N GLU A 616 11.80 -20.59 42.36
CA GLU A 616 12.66 -19.63 41.65
C GLU A 616 12.32 -19.57 40.18
N ARG A 617 12.17 -20.72 39.50
CA ARG A 617 11.79 -20.79 38.08
C ARG A 617 10.45 -20.12 37.81
N ALA A 618 9.46 -20.34 38.68
CA ALA A 618 8.15 -19.73 38.52
C ALA A 618 8.17 -18.21 38.73
N LEU A 619 8.87 -17.73 39.74
CA LEU A 619 9.01 -16.28 39.99
C LEU A 619 9.75 -15.56 38.86
N PHE A 620 10.80 -16.22 38.33
CA PHE A 620 11.53 -15.69 37.19
C PHE A 620 10.66 -15.65 35.91
N ALA A 621 9.92 -16.74 35.63
CA ALA A 621 8.98 -16.79 34.53
C ALA A 621 7.90 -15.71 34.61
N LEU A 622 7.34 -15.47 35.80
CA LEU A 622 6.34 -14.41 36.05
C LEU A 622 6.89 -13.00 35.75
N SER A 623 8.18 -12.76 35.94
CA SER A 623 8.82 -11.49 35.60
C SER A 623 9.09 -11.32 34.10
N TYR A 624 9.11 -12.42 33.35
CA TYR A 624 9.33 -12.43 31.92
C TYR A 624 8.05 -12.28 31.10
N ILE A 625 6.95 -12.92 31.51
CA ILE A 625 5.67 -12.83 30.83
C ILE A 625 5.05 -11.46 31.10
N TYR A 626 4.53 -10.79 30.08
CA TYR A 626 3.98 -9.42 30.13
C TYR A 626 5.01 -8.33 30.43
N LEU A 627 6.12 -8.33 29.73
CA LEU A 627 7.13 -7.27 29.83
C LEU A 627 6.64 -5.89 29.40
N ASN A 628 5.60 -5.82 28.58
CA ASN A 628 5.02 -4.58 28.06
C ASN A 628 3.48 -4.67 28.09
N PRO A 629 2.73 -3.70 28.66
CA PRO A 629 3.14 -2.39 29.16
C PRO A 629 3.60 -2.36 30.64
N ASP A 630 3.66 -3.51 31.33
CA ASP A 630 3.84 -3.62 32.78
C ASP A 630 5.31 -3.75 33.23
N CYS A 631 6.26 -3.24 32.45
CA CYS A 631 7.66 -3.23 32.86
C CYS A 631 7.87 -2.44 34.17
N TRP A 632 8.85 -2.85 34.97
CA TRP A 632 9.07 -2.36 36.33
C TRP A 632 9.46 -0.88 36.44
N TYR A 633 9.73 -0.18 35.32
CA TYR A 633 10.20 1.21 35.28
C TYR A 633 9.52 2.03 34.19
N ASP A 634 9.56 3.35 34.35
CA ASP A 634 9.39 4.33 33.28
C ASP A 634 10.75 4.88 32.85
N SER A 635 10.95 5.10 31.56
CA SER A 635 12.13 5.76 31.04
C SER A 635 11.84 7.23 30.76
N ARG A 636 12.65 8.13 31.36
CA ARG A 636 12.58 9.58 31.15
C ARG A 636 13.92 10.08 30.64
N TRP A 637 13.89 10.82 29.54
CA TRP A 637 15.10 11.48 29.04
C TRP A 637 15.62 12.49 30.06
N ASP A 638 16.90 12.37 30.40
CA ASP A 638 17.61 13.31 31.28
C ASP A 638 18.70 14.02 30.48
N SER A 639 18.47 15.28 30.13
CA SER A 639 19.39 16.09 29.33
C SER A 639 20.72 16.36 30.01
N SER A 640 20.81 16.20 31.36
CA SER A 640 22.05 16.42 32.10
C SER A 640 23.07 15.32 31.90
N ILE A 641 22.60 14.11 31.57
CA ILE A 641 23.45 12.93 31.29
C ILE A 641 23.37 12.48 29.82
N SER A 642 22.53 13.16 29.02
CA SER A 642 22.23 12.79 27.61
C SER A 642 21.84 11.31 27.44
N ASP A 643 21.05 10.79 28.39
CA ASP A 643 20.63 9.40 28.43
C ASP A 643 19.25 9.28 29.14
N TYR A 644 18.66 8.08 29.08
CA TYR A 644 17.39 7.78 29.75
C TYR A 644 17.62 7.39 31.22
N LYS A 645 16.92 8.07 32.11
CA LYS A 645 16.84 7.71 33.52
C LYS A 645 15.67 6.76 33.74
N TRP A 646 15.94 5.65 34.43
CA TRP A 646 14.92 4.68 34.81
C TRP A 646 14.31 5.03 36.17
N ILE A 647 13.00 5.09 36.21
CA ILE A 647 12.26 5.43 37.41
C ILE A 647 11.41 4.21 37.75
N ALA A 648 11.70 3.58 38.88
CA ALA A 648 10.98 2.40 39.36
C ALA A 648 9.51 2.71 39.64
N VAL A 649 8.60 1.82 39.16
CA VAL A 649 7.14 1.95 39.37
C VAL A 649 6.63 0.75 40.16
N PRO A 650 6.51 0.87 41.49
CA PRO A 650 6.20 -0.25 42.39
C PRO A 650 4.84 -0.92 42.16
N ASP A 651 3.88 -0.21 41.58
CA ASP A 651 2.54 -0.72 41.34
C ASP A 651 2.42 -1.64 40.16
N ARG A 652 3.45 -1.69 39.31
CA ARG A 652 3.45 -2.54 38.12
C ARG A 652 3.73 -4.01 38.44
N GLN A 653 3.15 -4.89 37.61
CA GLN A 653 3.22 -6.33 37.87
C GLN A 653 4.66 -6.85 37.82
N GLN A 654 5.47 -6.42 36.88
CA GLN A 654 6.87 -6.86 36.79
C GLN A 654 7.70 -6.42 38.00
N TYR A 655 7.46 -5.20 38.52
CA TYR A 655 8.13 -4.77 39.76
C TYR A 655 7.83 -5.73 40.90
N ARG A 656 6.55 -6.05 41.13
CA ARG A 656 6.11 -6.98 42.17
C ARG A 656 6.69 -8.39 41.98
N ASN A 657 6.78 -8.85 40.75
CA ASN A 657 7.36 -10.16 40.43
C ASN A 657 8.88 -10.17 40.72
N PHE A 658 9.61 -9.14 40.32
CA PHE A 658 11.03 -9.01 40.65
C PHE A 658 11.28 -8.81 42.16
N GLU A 659 10.41 -8.08 42.87
CA GLU A 659 10.49 -7.99 44.31
C GLU A 659 10.32 -9.37 44.97
N ALA A 660 9.33 -10.15 44.56
CA ALA A 660 9.12 -11.49 45.08
C ALA A 660 10.32 -12.41 44.77
N LEU A 661 10.92 -12.30 43.57
CA LEU A 661 12.13 -13.04 43.20
C LEU A 661 13.34 -12.61 44.06
N LEU A 662 13.50 -11.29 44.36
CA LEU A 662 14.56 -10.77 45.19
C LEU A 662 14.44 -11.24 46.66
N LEU A 663 13.23 -11.26 47.21
CA LEU A 663 12.98 -11.81 48.56
C LEU A 663 13.29 -13.32 48.61
N HIS A 664 12.97 -14.06 47.56
CA HIS A 664 13.29 -15.46 47.46
C HIS A 664 14.81 -15.70 47.35
N GLU A 665 15.53 -14.95 46.50
CA GLU A 665 16.99 -14.97 46.39
C GLU A 665 17.65 -14.72 47.75
N ARG A 666 17.20 -13.69 48.50
CA ARG A 666 17.73 -13.33 49.83
C ARG A 666 17.50 -14.42 50.87
N SER A 667 16.47 -15.24 50.71
CA SER A 667 16.19 -16.34 51.67
C SER A 667 17.22 -17.45 51.62
N ASN A 668 17.88 -17.71 50.43
CA ASN A 668 18.96 -18.66 50.27
C ASN A 668 19.85 -18.30 49.07
N PRO A 669 20.77 -17.33 49.25
CA PRO A 669 21.58 -16.82 48.14
C PRO A 669 22.46 -17.86 47.44
N THR A 670 22.92 -18.90 48.19
CA THR A 670 23.80 -19.96 47.71
C THR A 670 23.09 -20.92 46.74
N GLN A 671 21.76 -20.96 46.75
CA GLN A 671 20.96 -21.80 45.86
C GLN A 671 20.46 -21.08 44.61
N THR A 672 20.68 -19.76 44.51
CA THR A 672 20.22 -18.96 43.37
C THR A 672 20.85 -19.45 42.06
N SER A 673 20.01 -19.62 41.03
CA SER A 673 20.48 -20.10 39.72
C SER A 673 21.26 -19.05 38.96
N LEU A 674 22.17 -19.49 38.13
CA LEU A 674 23.07 -18.60 37.35
C LEU A 674 22.28 -17.73 36.35
N TYR A 675 21.22 -18.25 35.74
CA TYR A 675 20.38 -17.48 34.80
C TYR A 675 19.70 -16.29 35.48
N VAL A 676 19.28 -16.40 36.75
CA VAL A 676 18.70 -15.29 37.52
C VAL A 676 19.74 -14.18 37.72
N SER A 677 20.96 -14.58 38.17
CA SER A 677 22.03 -13.61 38.43
C SER A 677 22.60 -12.96 37.16
N ARG A 678 22.44 -13.60 35.99
CA ARG A 678 22.88 -13.10 34.68
C ARG A 678 21.83 -12.25 33.97
N CYS A 679 20.58 -12.23 34.44
CA CYS A 679 19.53 -11.41 33.84
C CYS A 679 19.85 -9.91 34.01
N ASP A 680 20.10 -9.21 32.92
CA ASP A 680 20.47 -7.79 32.91
C ASP A 680 19.35 -6.92 33.48
N GLU A 681 18.12 -7.18 33.10
CA GLU A 681 16.95 -6.45 33.57
C GLU A 681 16.76 -6.60 35.09
N TYR A 682 16.86 -7.81 35.60
CA TYR A 682 16.79 -8.06 37.04
C TYR A 682 17.95 -7.42 37.80
N ARG A 683 19.16 -7.39 37.19
CA ARG A 683 20.31 -6.67 37.78
C ARG A 683 20.08 -5.17 37.86
N GLN A 684 19.46 -4.58 36.83
CA GLN A 684 19.07 -3.17 36.85
C GLN A 684 17.98 -2.91 37.90
N PHE A 685 16.95 -3.77 37.95
CA PHE A 685 15.95 -3.70 39.01
C PHE A 685 16.59 -3.66 40.42
N LYS A 686 17.52 -4.56 40.71
CA LYS A 686 18.21 -4.61 42.02
C LYS A 686 18.97 -3.32 42.34
N LYS A 687 19.51 -2.62 41.36
CA LYS A 687 20.19 -1.31 41.56
C LYS A 687 19.20 -0.18 41.92
N HIS A 688 17.99 -0.26 41.40
CA HIS A 688 16.96 0.78 41.59
C HIS A 688 15.95 0.41 42.68
N TYR A 689 16.06 -0.75 43.28
CA TYR A 689 15.19 -1.21 44.37
C TYR A 689 15.58 -0.55 45.67
N HIS A 690 14.82 0.47 46.08
CA HIS A 690 14.95 1.16 47.35
C HIS A 690 13.81 0.71 48.26
N LYS A 691 14.18 0.05 49.38
CA LYS A 691 13.27 -0.24 50.47
C LYS A 691 13.61 0.63 51.63
#